data_12084e8a21ffbf69c76dec376fa3a44b
#
_entry.id   12084e8a21ffbf69c76dec376fa3a44b
#
_cell.length_a   1.000
_cell.length_b   1.000
_cell.length_c   1.000
_cell.angle_alpha   90.00
_cell.angle_beta   90.00
_cell.angle_gamma   90.00
#
_symmetry.space_group_name_H-M   'P 1'
#
loop_
_entity.id
_entity.type
_entity.pdbx_description
1 polymer ?
#
loop_
_entity_poly.entity_id
_entity_poly.type
_entity_poly.pdbx_seq_one_letter_code
_entity_poly.pdbx_strand_id
1 'polypeptide(L)'
;MTNHLGDIQNSKAIIIFGANPAVNHPVGFKHFLKAKERNNALLIVVDPRFTRTAAKADLYVRIRPGTDIPFMYGMLHLILKHGWHDEEFIKNRVFGFDEVIKEAKKWDPKKVEDVTGVPASKLIQVTRAYASRRPGTLVWAMGLTQHSIGSSNTRMAPILQLSLGNMGVFGGGCNILRGHDNVQGATDMCCLSHSLPGYYGLSKGSWKYFAHNWGVDFDWLQKRFASPKWMTTKGFTLAKWWDGVTQEEPIYSSSPIRVLWVQGNGITSIAQQEKVKKALDKLDLLVIAEPFANEAAILTDKENDVYILPTASQFECEGSVTATNRSAQWRSKVVDPLYECKTDEEIMFEFAKKFGFYDEFVRGMMMGVKDGKAVKVKNTFKWPEDATREIARIIKTIGLTGWTPERLKKHQENWHMFDEVTLKGIGPMAGEYYGLPWPCWTEEHPGSPVLYNINIPAKEGGMGFRARFGTEYKGVNLLAGPAATIKGAKVEGGYPELTKDNIEKVLGIKLSPKEKEIMGKNWKVDLSGLIAKYALEAGVVPYGNAKARAYVWTFPDPIPKHREPLHTPRYDLAKIYPTYPDKKNQYRCDTKFISIQKTDWSKEFPINLVTGRLVMYSGAGLIERNSKYITQLEPEMFAHINPELAYKHGINDGDMMWIYSPEGAKIKVKAKFSYSVSPDRIFLPFHFAGIFEGKDLSDKYPEGLVPYAIGESANTVTNYGYDIITQIPETKAGLCRIEKA
;
A
#
# COMPACT_ATOMS: atom_id res chain seq x y z
N MET A 1 5.42 -5.92 -1.92
CA MET A 1 6.09 -6.66 -3.02
C MET A 1 6.28 -8.11 -2.61
N THR A 2 6.16 -9.03 -3.54
CA THR A 2 6.50 -10.43 -3.26
C THR A 2 8.01 -10.69 -3.38
N ASN A 3 8.68 -9.95 -4.25
CA ASN A 3 10.12 -10.02 -4.47
C ASN A 3 10.81 -8.74 -4.00
N HIS A 4 12.08 -8.82 -3.68
CA HIS A 4 12.90 -7.64 -3.39
C HIS A 4 13.01 -6.75 -4.63
N LEU A 5 13.09 -5.42 -4.45
CA LEU A 5 13.16 -4.48 -5.59
C LEU A 5 14.37 -4.77 -6.51
N GLY A 6 15.51 -5.12 -5.93
CA GLY A 6 16.70 -5.51 -6.68
C GLY A 6 16.52 -6.77 -7.55
N ASP A 7 15.60 -7.66 -7.18
CA ASP A 7 15.32 -8.88 -7.95
C ASP A 7 14.66 -8.61 -9.31
N ILE A 8 14.08 -7.44 -9.53
CA ILE A 8 13.50 -7.06 -10.84
C ILE A 8 14.54 -7.18 -11.97
N GLN A 9 15.82 -6.94 -11.67
CA GLN A 9 16.89 -7.10 -12.68
C GLN A 9 17.05 -8.54 -13.20
N ASN A 10 16.50 -9.55 -12.51
CA ASN A 10 16.54 -10.96 -12.92
C ASN A 10 15.37 -11.33 -13.86
N SER A 11 14.43 -10.41 -14.12
CA SER A 11 13.28 -10.65 -14.98
C SER A 11 13.68 -10.77 -16.46
N LYS A 12 12.92 -11.57 -17.23
CA LYS A 12 12.99 -11.65 -18.71
C LYS A 12 11.85 -10.89 -19.38
N ALA A 13 10.78 -10.58 -18.64
CA ALA A 13 9.71 -9.69 -19.05
C ALA A 13 9.20 -8.90 -17.85
N ILE A 14 8.90 -7.64 -18.07
CA ILE A 14 8.35 -6.74 -17.05
C ILE A 14 7.10 -6.10 -17.63
N ILE A 15 5.96 -6.27 -16.97
CA ILE A 15 4.73 -5.57 -17.32
C ILE A 15 4.32 -4.64 -16.18
N ILE A 16 4.07 -3.38 -16.52
CA ILE A 16 3.76 -2.31 -15.55
C ILE A 16 2.34 -1.81 -15.80
N PHE A 17 1.49 -1.84 -14.76
CA PHE A 17 0.14 -1.29 -14.79
C PHE A 17 0.05 -0.05 -13.90
N GLY A 18 -0.34 1.09 -14.45
CA GLY A 18 -0.65 2.29 -13.70
C GLY A 18 0.45 2.72 -12.72
N ALA A 19 1.71 2.65 -13.17
CA ALA A 19 2.87 3.08 -12.41
C ALA A 19 3.90 3.77 -13.30
N ASN A 20 4.60 4.77 -12.73
CA ASN A 20 5.61 5.54 -13.45
C ASN A 20 6.94 5.57 -12.66
N PRO A 21 7.62 4.41 -12.50
CA PRO A 21 8.83 4.31 -11.68
C PRO A 21 9.98 5.21 -12.14
N ALA A 22 10.07 5.57 -13.41
CA ALA A 22 11.05 6.57 -13.87
C ALA A 22 10.85 7.97 -13.24
N VAL A 23 9.68 8.23 -12.64
CA VAL A 23 9.34 9.49 -11.95
C VAL A 23 9.26 9.28 -10.44
N ASN A 24 8.50 8.28 -9.98
CA ASN A 24 8.21 8.11 -8.56
C ASN A 24 9.18 7.19 -7.80
N HIS A 25 10.00 6.42 -8.52
CA HIS A 25 11.06 5.54 -7.97
C HIS A 25 12.30 5.57 -8.86
N PRO A 26 12.89 6.75 -9.15
CA PRO A 26 13.92 6.88 -10.19
C PRO A 26 15.18 6.04 -9.92
N VAL A 27 15.59 5.91 -8.67
CA VAL A 27 16.72 5.04 -8.29
C VAL A 27 16.35 3.57 -8.45
N GLY A 28 15.14 3.18 -8.00
CA GLY A 28 14.62 1.81 -8.19
C GLY A 28 14.45 1.43 -9.66
N PHE A 29 14.15 2.40 -10.53
CA PHE A 29 13.98 2.17 -11.97
C PHE A 29 15.27 1.68 -12.65
N LYS A 30 16.43 1.91 -12.07
CA LYS A 30 17.70 1.35 -12.56
C LYS A 30 17.68 -0.18 -12.61
N HIS A 31 16.98 -0.87 -11.70
CA HIS A 31 16.85 -2.33 -11.75
C HIS A 31 16.05 -2.80 -12.97
N PHE A 32 15.07 -2.01 -13.44
CA PHE A 32 14.33 -2.29 -14.67
C PHE A 32 15.23 -2.15 -15.91
N LEU A 33 16.06 -1.13 -15.92
CA LEU A 33 17.03 -0.92 -17.01
C LEU A 33 18.12 -2.00 -17.01
N LYS A 34 18.60 -2.41 -15.83
CA LYS A 34 19.53 -3.54 -15.69
C LYS A 34 18.93 -4.86 -16.21
N ALA A 35 17.63 -5.10 -16.02
CA ALA A 35 16.97 -6.27 -16.61
C ALA A 35 17.00 -6.24 -18.16
N LYS A 36 16.76 -5.08 -18.74
CA LYS A 36 16.88 -4.91 -20.21
C LYS A 36 18.30 -5.16 -20.69
N GLU A 37 19.28 -4.62 -20.01
CA GLU A 37 20.70 -4.73 -20.38
C GLU A 37 21.23 -6.16 -20.22
N ARG A 38 20.98 -6.80 -19.07
CA ARG A 38 21.57 -8.10 -18.72
C ARG A 38 20.82 -9.30 -19.32
N ASN A 39 19.49 -9.21 -19.39
CA ASN A 39 18.63 -10.34 -19.76
C ASN A 39 17.86 -10.09 -21.06
N ASN A 40 18.10 -8.98 -21.76
CA ASN A 40 17.28 -8.55 -22.88
C ASN A 40 15.77 -8.59 -22.51
N ALA A 41 15.46 -8.12 -21.30
CA ALA A 41 14.12 -8.17 -20.76
C ALA A 41 13.18 -7.23 -21.51
N LEU A 42 12.01 -7.73 -21.85
CA LEU A 42 10.96 -6.93 -22.47
C LEU A 42 10.27 -6.05 -21.43
N LEU A 43 10.19 -4.75 -21.66
CA LEU A 43 9.46 -3.80 -20.83
C LEU A 43 8.15 -3.38 -21.50
N ILE A 44 7.03 -3.69 -20.85
CA ILE A 44 5.68 -3.36 -21.29
C ILE A 44 5.07 -2.38 -20.31
N VAL A 45 4.44 -1.30 -20.79
CA VAL A 45 3.77 -0.31 -19.94
C VAL A 45 2.32 -0.15 -20.37
N VAL A 46 1.40 -0.36 -19.43
CA VAL A 46 -0.04 -0.15 -19.58
C VAL A 46 -0.45 1.04 -18.71
N ASP A 47 -0.75 2.19 -19.34
CA ASP A 47 -1.03 3.44 -18.64
C ASP A 47 -1.89 4.35 -19.55
N PRO A 48 -2.88 5.08 -19.03
CA PRO A 48 -3.67 6.02 -19.84
C PRO A 48 -2.84 7.19 -20.39
N ARG A 49 -1.70 7.49 -19.82
CA ARG A 49 -0.77 8.56 -20.22
C ARG A 49 0.56 7.98 -20.71
N PHE A 50 1.14 8.56 -21.76
CA PHE A 50 2.51 8.24 -22.18
C PHE A 50 3.51 8.86 -21.20
N THR A 51 3.99 8.05 -20.26
CA THR A 51 4.84 8.48 -19.15
C THR A 51 6.34 8.40 -19.50
N ARG A 52 7.21 8.95 -18.62
CA ARG A 52 8.67 8.76 -18.75
C ARG A 52 9.07 7.27 -18.68
N THR A 53 8.32 6.46 -17.95
CA THR A 53 8.51 5.00 -17.96
C THR A 53 8.09 4.40 -19.29
N ALA A 54 6.97 4.84 -19.86
CA ALA A 54 6.49 4.41 -21.18
C ALA A 54 7.50 4.75 -22.30
N ALA A 55 8.22 5.86 -22.19
CA ALA A 55 9.27 6.24 -23.13
C ALA A 55 10.49 5.29 -23.14
N LYS A 56 10.61 4.40 -22.14
CA LYS A 56 11.66 3.35 -22.08
C LYS A 56 11.11 1.96 -22.38
N ALA A 57 9.79 1.85 -22.59
CA ALA A 57 9.13 0.59 -22.88
C ALA A 57 9.35 0.12 -24.32
N ASP A 58 9.40 -1.18 -24.51
CA ASP A 58 9.41 -1.82 -25.83
C ASP A 58 7.97 -1.88 -26.40
N LEU A 59 6.98 -1.99 -25.50
CA LEU A 59 5.56 -1.95 -25.86
C LEU A 59 4.81 -1.03 -24.89
N TYR A 60 4.06 -0.09 -25.46
CA TYR A 60 3.16 0.79 -24.71
C TYR A 60 1.71 0.51 -25.09
N VAL A 61 0.85 0.46 -24.08
CA VAL A 61 -0.60 0.27 -24.21
C VAL A 61 -1.30 1.44 -23.54
N ARG A 62 -2.07 2.20 -24.32
CA ARG A 62 -2.94 3.24 -23.80
C ARG A 62 -4.31 2.65 -23.48
N ILE A 63 -4.64 2.56 -22.20
CA ILE A 63 -5.88 1.97 -21.70
C ILE A 63 -6.87 3.05 -21.27
N ARG A 64 -8.16 2.80 -21.39
CA ARG A 64 -9.20 3.62 -20.73
C ARG A 64 -9.09 3.44 -19.21
N PRO A 65 -9.10 4.54 -18.41
CA PRO A 65 -9.06 4.43 -16.94
C PRO A 65 -10.16 3.53 -16.39
N GLY A 66 -9.82 2.68 -15.41
CA GLY A 66 -10.76 1.78 -14.75
C GLY A 66 -11.08 0.47 -15.50
N THR A 67 -10.34 0.15 -16.57
CA THR A 67 -10.60 -1.07 -17.37
C THR A 67 -9.46 -2.10 -17.31
N ASP A 68 -8.71 -2.09 -16.24
CA ASP A 68 -7.58 -3.00 -16.02
C ASP A 68 -8.01 -4.47 -15.96
N ILE A 69 -9.14 -4.77 -15.29
CA ILE A 69 -9.66 -6.15 -15.17
C ILE A 69 -10.01 -6.74 -16.53
N PRO A 70 -10.79 -6.09 -17.42
CA PRO A 70 -11.03 -6.56 -18.77
C PRO A 70 -9.75 -6.86 -19.56
N PHE A 71 -8.77 -5.95 -19.47
CA PHE A 71 -7.50 -6.13 -20.16
C PHE A 71 -6.73 -7.36 -19.64
N MET A 72 -6.60 -7.53 -18.33
CA MET A 72 -5.93 -8.68 -17.72
C MET A 72 -6.70 -9.99 -17.96
N TYR A 73 -8.03 -9.97 -17.97
CA TYR A 73 -8.82 -11.16 -18.36
C TYR A 73 -8.66 -11.47 -19.85
N GLY A 74 -8.57 -10.49 -20.73
CA GLY A 74 -8.24 -10.71 -22.13
C GLY A 74 -6.88 -11.36 -22.32
N MET A 75 -5.87 -10.93 -21.55
CA MET A 75 -4.57 -11.61 -21.52
C MET A 75 -4.74 -13.07 -21.06
N LEU A 76 -5.46 -13.29 -19.96
CA LEU A 76 -5.69 -14.65 -19.43
C LEU A 76 -6.49 -15.53 -20.40
N HIS A 77 -7.50 -14.98 -21.08
CA HIS A 77 -8.23 -15.67 -22.14
C HIS A 77 -7.28 -16.22 -23.21
N LEU A 78 -6.37 -15.39 -23.71
CA LEU A 78 -5.38 -15.78 -24.73
C LEU A 78 -4.37 -16.79 -24.18
N ILE A 79 -3.89 -16.60 -22.95
CA ILE A 79 -2.99 -17.54 -22.28
C ILE A 79 -3.60 -18.93 -22.19
N LEU A 80 -4.87 -19.02 -21.77
CA LEU A 80 -5.60 -20.29 -21.68
C LEU A 80 -5.88 -20.87 -23.05
N LYS A 81 -6.32 -20.06 -24.02
CA LYS A 81 -6.64 -20.49 -25.39
C LYS A 81 -5.43 -21.11 -26.10
N HIS A 82 -4.24 -20.59 -25.87
CA HIS A 82 -3.01 -21.05 -26.51
C HIS A 82 -2.19 -22.03 -25.67
N GLY A 83 -2.69 -22.44 -24.49
CA GLY A 83 -1.97 -23.38 -23.63
C GLY A 83 -0.68 -22.80 -23.01
N TRP A 84 -0.57 -21.48 -22.87
CA TRP A 84 0.62 -20.83 -22.30
C TRP A 84 0.65 -20.81 -20.77
N HIS A 85 -0.41 -21.24 -20.11
CA HIS A 85 -0.49 -21.33 -18.66
C HIS A 85 0.37 -22.47 -18.09
N ASP A 86 0.72 -22.37 -16.83
CA ASP A 86 1.41 -23.41 -16.08
C ASP A 86 0.36 -24.29 -15.37
N GLU A 87 -0.06 -25.35 -16.04
CA GLU A 87 -1.13 -26.23 -15.56
C GLU A 87 -0.75 -26.93 -14.27
N GLU A 88 0.50 -27.41 -14.15
CA GLU A 88 0.98 -28.09 -12.95
C GLU A 88 1.02 -27.16 -11.75
N PHE A 89 1.54 -25.93 -11.93
CA PHE A 89 1.54 -24.92 -10.88
C PHE A 89 0.12 -24.60 -10.41
N ILE A 90 -0.81 -24.38 -11.35
CA ILE A 90 -2.23 -24.08 -11.03
C ILE A 90 -2.84 -25.20 -10.22
N LYS A 91 -2.73 -26.46 -10.68
CA LYS A 91 -3.29 -27.65 -10.04
C LYS A 91 -2.78 -27.83 -8.61
N ASN A 92 -1.46 -27.66 -8.42
CA ASN A 92 -0.82 -27.93 -7.14
C ASN A 92 -0.88 -26.74 -6.16
N ARG A 93 -0.90 -25.50 -6.67
CA ARG A 93 -0.64 -24.30 -5.88
C ARG A 93 -1.79 -23.28 -5.83
N VAL A 94 -2.86 -23.45 -6.61
CA VAL A 94 -3.94 -22.45 -6.70
C VAL A 94 -5.30 -23.09 -6.37
N PHE A 95 -6.08 -22.39 -5.54
CA PHE A 95 -7.46 -22.75 -5.20
C PHE A 95 -8.45 -21.87 -5.96
N GLY A 96 -9.48 -22.48 -6.55
CA GLY A 96 -10.61 -21.80 -7.18
C GLY A 96 -10.27 -21.17 -8.54
N PHE A 97 -9.28 -21.69 -9.25
CA PHE A 97 -8.89 -21.19 -10.56
C PHE A 97 -9.94 -21.49 -11.64
N ASP A 98 -10.76 -22.55 -11.46
CA ASP A 98 -11.84 -22.91 -12.39
C ASP A 98 -12.88 -21.79 -12.55
N GLU A 99 -13.19 -21.07 -11.46
CA GLU A 99 -14.10 -19.92 -11.50
C GLU A 99 -13.47 -18.75 -12.28
N VAL A 100 -12.15 -18.59 -12.18
CA VAL A 100 -11.40 -17.59 -12.96
C VAL A 100 -11.41 -17.95 -14.46
N ILE A 101 -11.26 -19.24 -14.81
CA ILE A 101 -11.35 -19.71 -16.20
C ILE A 101 -12.75 -19.40 -16.79
N LYS A 102 -13.82 -19.65 -16.03
CA LYS A 102 -15.19 -19.32 -16.46
C LYS A 102 -15.37 -17.85 -16.79
N GLU A 103 -14.81 -16.97 -15.97
CA GLU A 103 -14.86 -15.52 -16.21
C GLU A 103 -13.97 -15.12 -17.39
N ALA A 104 -12.74 -15.64 -17.50
CA ALA A 104 -11.80 -15.33 -18.58
C ALA A 104 -12.38 -15.66 -19.97
N LYS A 105 -13.16 -16.74 -20.09
CA LYS A 105 -13.82 -17.12 -21.35
C LYS A 105 -14.77 -16.05 -21.91
N LYS A 106 -15.26 -15.14 -21.08
CA LYS A 106 -16.17 -14.05 -21.49
C LYS A 106 -15.43 -12.86 -22.11
N TRP A 107 -14.09 -12.80 -22.00
CA TRP A 107 -13.27 -11.67 -22.36
C TRP A 107 -12.40 -11.96 -23.59
N ASP A 108 -13.04 -12.22 -24.73
CA ASP A 108 -12.33 -12.33 -26.01
C ASP A 108 -11.73 -10.98 -26.44
N PRO A 109 -10.74 -10.98 -27.36
CA PRO A 109 -10.03 -9.75 -27.72
C PRO A 109 -10.92 -8.62 -28.26
N LYS A 110 -12.02 -8.96 -28.97
CA LYS A 110 -12.95 -7.96 -29.52
C LYS A 110 -13.74 -7.26 -28.43
N LYS A 111 -14.23 -8.03 -27.46
CA LYS A 111 -14.92 -7.48 -26.28
C LYS A 111 -13.99 -6.63 -25.41
N VAL A 112 -12.73 -7.07 -25.26
CA VAL A 112 -11.72 -6.27 -24.54
C VAL A 112 -11.47 -4.95 -25.27
N GLU A 113 -11.35 -4.94 -26.58
CA GLU A 113 -11.21 -3.73 -27.39
C GLU A 113 -12.36 -2.75 -27.17
N ASP A 114 -13.61 -3.23 -27.23
CA ASP A 114 -14.80 -2.39 -26.99
C ASP A 114 -14.77 -1.74 -25.60
N VAL A 115 -14.46 -2.51 -24.55
CA VAL A 115 -14.52 -2.02 -23.17
C VAL A 115 -13.32 -1.15 -22.82
N THR A 116 -12.12 -1.50 -23.27
CA THR A 116 -10.87 -0.85 -22.85
C THR A 116 -10.36 0.23 -23.81
N GLY A 117 -10.83 0.23 -25.05
CA GLY A 117 -10.30 1.04 -26.14
C GLY A 117 -8.92 0.58 -26.65
N VAL A 118 -8.43 -0.58 -26.19
CA VAL A 118 -7.14 -1.14 -26.64
C VAL A 118 -7.40 -2.07 -27.83
N PRO A 119 -6.78 -1.82 -29.00
CA PRO A 119 -6.96 -2.69 -30.17
C PRO A 119 -6.68 -4.16 -29.86
N ALA A 120 -7.52 -5.07 -30.35
CA ALA A 120 -7.38 -6.51 -30.15
C ALA A 120 -6.01 -7.04 -30.60
N SER A 121 -5.46 -6.50 -31.69
CA SER A 121 -4.10 -6.80 -32.16
C SER A 121 -3.02 -6.44 -31.13
N LYS A 122 -3.18 -5.32 -30.45
CA LYS A 122 -2.24 -4.88 -29.38
C LYS A 122 -2.33 -5.77 -28.17
N LEU A 123 -3.54 -6.18 -27.74
CA LEU A 123 -3.74 -7.14 -26.65
C LEU A 123 -3.04 -8.47 -26.98
N ILE A 124 -3.24 -8.99 -28.18
CA ILE A 124 -2.61 -10.25 -28.65
C ILE A 124 -1.08 -10.11 -28.65
N GLN A 125 -0.56 -9.02 -29.19
CA GLN A 125 0.89 -8.74 -29.22
C GLN A 125 1.49 -8.74 -27.81
N VAL A 126 0.91 -7.99 -26.89
CA VAL A 126 1.39 -7.84 -25.50
C VAL A 126 1.30 -9.18 -24.76
N THR A 127 0.19 -9.89 -24.90
CA THR A 127 -0.01 -11.16 -24.19
C THR A 127 1.00 -12.21 -24.62
N ARG A 128 1.19 -12.38 -25.95
CA ARG A 128 2.18 -13.30 -26.50
C ARG A 128 3.59 -12.94 -26.03
N ALA A 129 3.94 -11.67 -26.10
CA ALA A 129 5.27 -11.17 -25.73
C ALA A 129 5.59 -11.41 -24.26
N TYR A 130 4.60 -11.20 -23.37
CA TYR A 130 4.76 -11.42 -21.94
C TYR A 130 4.79 -12.90 -21.55
N ALA A 131 3.84 -13.70 -22.05
CA ALA A 131 3.71 -15.11 -21.72
C ALA A 131 4.89 -15.98 -22.20
N SER A 132 5.54 -15.59 -23.31
CA SER A 132 6.67 -16.32 -23.89
C SER A 132 8.01 -16.11 -23.17
N ARG A 133 8.11 -15.15 -22.24
CA ARG A 133 9.36 -14.77 -21.55
C ARG A 133 9.24 -14.90 -20.05
N ARG A 134 9.65 -16.06 -19.53
CA ARG A 134 9.63 -16.36 -18.09
C ARG A 134 11.04 -16.50 -17.54
N PRO A 135 11.31 -16.09 -16.27
CA PRO A 135 10.37 -15.47 -15.32
C PRO A 135 10.00 -14.06 -15.75
N GLY A 136 8.72 -13.71 -15.50
CA GLY A 136 8.20 -12.37 -15.76
C GLY A 136 7.65 -11.72 -14.48
N THR A 137 7.95 -10.45 -14.26
CA THR A 137 7.41 -9.68 -13.13
C THR A 137 6.27 -8.77 -13.55
N LEU A 138 5.24 -8.66 -12.69
CA LEU A 138 4.16 -7.70 -12.85
C LEU A 138 4.29 -6.62 -11.77
N VAL A 139 4.31 -5.36 -12.20
CA VAL A 139 4.54 -4.20 -11.35
C VAL A 139 3.34 -3.28 -11.41
N TRP A 140 2.94 -2.70 -10.28
CA TRP A 140 1.93 -1.65 -10.25
C TRP A 140 2.12 -0.65 -9.12
N ALA A 141 1.39 0.46 -9.22
CA ALA A 141 1.28 1.45 -8.17
C ALA A 141 -0.18 1.91 -8.03
N MET A 142 -0.39 3.15 -7.64
CA MET A 142 -1.72 3.68 -7.33
C MET A 142 -2.64 3.79 -8.55
N GLY A 143 -2.11 3.82 -9.78
CA GLY A 143 -2.92 3.83 -11.00
C GLY A 143 -3.80 2.58 -11.17
N LEU A 144 -3.33 1.40 -10.71
CA LEU A 144 -4.14 0.18 -10.64
C LEU A 144 -5.01 0.13 -9.36
N THR A 145 -4.54 0.71 -8.26
CA THR A 145 -5.13 0.53 -6.92
C THR A 145 -6.24 1.53 -6.62
N GLN A 146 -6.10 2.81 -7.02
CA GLN A 146 -7.02 3.90 -6.64
C GLN A 146 -8.28 3.94 -7.52
N HIS A 147 -9.08 2.88 -7.42
CA HIS A 147 -10.37 2.70 -8.08
C HIS A 147 -11.41 2.18 -7.10
N SER A 148 -12.69 2.40 -7.37
CA SER A 148 -13.81 1.84 -6.59
C SER A 148 -13.83 0.31 -6.55
N ILE A 149 -13.08 -0.33 -7.45
CA ILE A 149 -12.82 -1.78 -7.50
C ILE A 149 -11.34 -2.12 -7.30
N GLY A 150 -10.60 -1.27 -6.59
CA GLY A 150 -9.15 -1.42 -6.39
C GLY A 150 -8.74 -2.77 -5.82
N SER A 151 -9.54 -3.34 -4.91
CA SER A 151 -9.31 -4.68 -4.37
C SER A 151 -9.41 -5.77 -5.45
N SER A 152 -10.35 -5.67 -6.38
CA SER A 152 -10.48 -6.61 -7.51
C SER A 152 -9.34 -6.41 -8.52
N ASN A 153 -8.98 -5.17 -8.86
CA ASN A 153 -7.85 -4.87 -9.72
C ASN A 153 -6.55 -5.49 -9.20
N THR A 154 -6.24 -5.23 -7.92
CA THR A 154 -5.01 -5.73 -7.29
C THR A 154 -5.00 -7.23 -7.01
N ARG A 155 -6.16 -7.91 -7.03
CA ARG A 155 -6.27 -9.38 -7.01
C ARG A 155 -6.10 -10.01 -8.39
N MET A 156 -6.51 -9.32 -9.46
CA MET A 156 -6.36 -9.84 -10.82
C MET A 156 -4.89 -9.95 -11.23
N ALA A 157 -4.05 -9.01 -10.83
CA ALA A 157 -2.62 -9.02 -11.11
C ALA A 157 -1.90 -10.31 -10.63
N PRO A 158 -1.98 -10.72 -9.35
CA PRO A 158 -1.41 -12.00 -8.92
C PRO A 158 -2.10 -13.23 -9.54
N ILE A 159 -3.38 -13.17 -9.90
CA ILE A 159 -4.04 -14.28 -10.61
C ILE A 159 -3.40 -14.50 -11.99
N LEU A 160 -3.10 -13.43 -12.72
CA LEU A 160 -2.36 -13.52 -13.97
C LEU A 160 -0.96 -14.12 -13.77
N GLN A 161 -0.24 -13.71 -12.74
CA GLN A 161 1.08 -14.25 -12.40
C GLN A 161 1.04 -15.73 -11.96
N LEU A 162 0.01 -16.11 -11.19
CA LEU A 162 -0.22 -17.51 -10.80
C LEU A 162 -0.49 -18.40 -12.03
N SER A 163 -1.21 -17.86 -13.03
CA SER A 163 -1.50 -18.63 -14.27
C SER A 163 -0.24 -18.95 -15.07
N LEU A 164 0.81 -18.17 -14.93
CA LEU A 164 2.08 -18.32 -15.64
C LEU A 164 3.18 -18.99 -14.82
N GLY A 165 2.92 -19.38 -13.56
CA GLY A 165 3.93 -19.93 -12.66
C GLY A 165 5.00 -18.91 -12.23
N ASN A 166 4.74 -17.62 -12.37
CA ASN A 166 5.70 -16.54 -12.06
C ASN A 166 5.77 -16.17 -10.56
N MET A 167 5.00 -16.84 -9.69
CA MET A 167 5.03 -16.58 -8.25
C MET A 167 5.99 -17.49 -7.52
N GLY A 168 6.81 -16.92 -6.62
CA GLY A 168 7.77 -17.68 -5.83
C GLY A 168 9.08 -18.00 -6.57
N VAL A 169 9.40 -17.25 -7.60
CA VAL A 169 10.63 -17.40 -8.40
C VAL A 169 11.38 -16.08 -8.49
N PHE A 170 12.70 -16.12 -8.54
CA PHE A 170 13.53 -14.94 -8.81
C PHE A 170 13.19 -14.36 -10.19
N GLY A 171 13.17 -13.04 -10.29
CA GLY A 171 12.78 -12.32 -11.51
C GLY A 171 11.29 -12.36 -11.84
N GLY A 172 10.49 -13.01 -10.99
CA GLY A 172 9.03 -13.09 -11.12
C GLY A 172 8.28 -12.20 -10.12
N GLY A 173 7.14 -12.69 -9.68
CA GLY A 173 6.34 -12.09 -8.61
C GLY A 173 5.48 -10.91 -8.99
N CYS A 174 4.88 -10.33 -7.95
CA CYS A 174 4.06 -9.12 -7.99
C CYS A 174 4.73 -8.02 -7.18
N ASN A 175 5.07 -6.92 -7.84
CA ASN A 175 5.89 -5.87 -7.26
C ASN A 175 5.14 -4.55 -7.18
N ILE A 176 4.65 -4.22 -5.98
CA ILE A 176 3.86 -3.04 -5.68
C ILE A 176 4.80 -1.89 -5.31
N LEU A 177 4.79 -0.81 -6.08
CA LEU A 177 5.58 0.39 -5.78
C LEU A 177 4.77 1.33 -4.89
N ARG A 178 5.17 1.47 -3.62
CA ARG A 178 4.57 2.42 -2.69
C ARG A 178 5.21 3.79 -2.84
N GLY A 179 4.49 4.85 -2.45
CA GLY A 179 4.88 6.23 -2.73
C GLY A 179 6.10 6.71 -1.96
N HIS A 180 6.05 6.68 -0.64
CA HIS A 180 7.13 7.13 0.24
C HIS A 180 7.96 5.97 0.78
N ASP A 181 9.17 6.26 1.26
CA ASP A 181 9.87 5.44 2.21
C ASP A 181 8.97 5.23 3.45
N ASN A 182 9.18 4.15 4.15
CA ASN A 182 8.41 3.76 5.34
C ASN A 182 6.88 3.62 5.18
N VAL A 183 6.30 3.73 3.97
CA VAL A 183 4.87 3.40 3.77
C VAL A 183 4.59 1.94 4.15
N GLN A 184 5.51 1.04 3.86
CA GLN A 184 5.42 -0.35 4.31
C GLN A 184 5.45 -0.43 5.83
N GLY A 185 6.39 0.26 6.49
CA GLY A 185 6.50 0.29 7.95
C GLY A 185 5.28 0.89 8.62
N ALA A 186 4.76 2.01 8.12
CA ALA A 186 3.54 2.63 8.62
C ALA A 186 2.35 1.65 8.58
N THR A 187 2.20 0.88 7.49
CA THR A 187 1.14 -0.15 7.42
C THR A 187 1.43 -1.37 8.28
N ASP A 188 2.68 -1.78 8.42
CA ASP A 188 3.08 -2.88 9.31
C ASP A 188 2.85 -2.53 10.79
N MET A 189 3.04 -1.24 11.16
CA MET A 189 2.71 -0.70 12.49
C MET A 189 1.24 -0.30 12.62
N CYS A 190 0.43 -0.55 11.60
CA CYS A 190 -1.01 -0.29 11.58
C CYS A 190 -1.41 1.16 11.82
N CYS A 191 -0.81 2.11 11.11
CA CYS A 191 -1.44 3.39 10.84
C CYS A 191 -2.70 3.16 9.99
N LEU A 192 -3.62 2.34 10.50
CA LEU A 192 -4.83 1.85 9.83
C LEU A 192 -5.99 1.91 10.82
N SER A 193 -7.19 2.22 10.33
CA SER A 193 -8.37 2.40 11.16
C SER A 193 -8.99 1.11 11.75
N HIS A 194 -8.47 -0.07 11.43
CA HIS A 194 -9.15 -1.35 11.69
C HIS A 194 -8.28 -2.48 12.25
N SER A 195 -7.03 -2.21 12.61
CA SER A 195 -6.13 -3.24 13.13
C SER A 195 -5.04 -2.66 14.04
N LEU A 196 -4.42 -3.54 14.82
CA LEU A 196 -3.26 -3.26 15.67
C LEU A 196 -1.96 -3.58 14.91
N PRO A 197 -0.78 -3.12 15.39
CA PRO A 197 0.51 -3.39 14.79
C PRO A 197 0.68 -4.87 14.39
N GLY A 198 1.33 -5.13 13.25
CA GLY A 198 1.48 -6.48 12.70
C GLY A 198 0.20 -7.09 12.13
N TYR A 199 -0.80 -6.25 11.82
CA TYR A 199 -2.11 -6.70 11.29
C TYR A 199 -2.90 -7.60 12.25
N TYR A 200 -2.71 -7.46 13.55
CA TYR A 200 -3.60 -8.04 14.55
C TYR A 200 -4.96 -7.34 14.48
N GLY A 201 -6.06 -8.09 14.50
CA GLY A 201 -7.41 -7.52 14.49
C GLY A 201 -7.73 -6.77 15.79
N LEU A 202 -8.68 -5.84 15.72
CA LEU A 202 -9.22 -5.14 16.88
C LEU A 202 -10.11 -6.07 17.73
N SER A 203 -9.50 -7.02 18.43
CA SER A 203 -10.19 -7.95 19.30
C SER A 203 -9.70 -7.84 20.76
N LYS A 204 -10.54 -8.20 21.72
CA LYS A 204 -10.14 -8.23 23.13
C LYS A 204 -8.91 -9.10 23.36
N GLY A 205 -8.77 -10.22 22.63
CA GLY A 205 -7.60 -11.10 22.71
C GLY A 205 -6.32 -10.43 22.21
N SER A 206 -6.38 -9.71 21.10
CA SER A 206 -5.24 -8.94 20.58
C SER A 206 -4.83 -7.82 21.55
N TRP A 207 -5.78 -7.07 22.09
CA TRP A 207 -5.48 -6.04 23.09
C TRP A 207 -4.83 -6.60 24.36
N LYS A 208 -5.29 -7.76 24.87
CA LYS A 208 -4.65 -8.45 25.99
C LYS A 208 -3.22 -8.88 25.66
N TYR A 209 -2.98 -9.36 24.43
CA TYR A 209 -1.64 -9.71 23.98
C TYR A 209 -0.71 -8.50 23.98
N PHE A 210 -1.17 -7.36 23.46
CA PHE A 210 -0.37 -6.12 23.45
C PHE A 210 -0.17 -5.57 24.85
N ALA A 211 -1.20 -5.49 25.70
CA ALA A 211 -1.08 -5.05 27.09
C ALA A 211 -0.03 -5.85 27.86
N HIS A 212 -0.06 -7.20 27.72
CA HIS A 212 0.93 -8.07 28.33
C HIS A 212 2.36 -7.77 27.83
N ASN A 213 2.53 -7.57 26.53
CA ASN A 213 3.84 -7.28 25.95
C ASN A 213 4.34 -5.87 26.26
N TRP A 214 3.46 -4.90 26.40
CA TRP A 214 3.80 -3.55 26.88
C TRP A 214 4.03 -3.49 28.40
N GLY A 215 3.73 -4.57 29.13
CA GLY A 215 3.85 -4.61 30.59
C GLY A 215 2.84 -3.73 31.30
N VAL A 216 1.67 -3.47 30.67
CA VAL A 216 0.59 -2.67 31.25
C VAL A 216 -0.60 -3.54 31.62
N ASP A 217 -1.31 -3.14 32.66
CA ASP A 217 -2.54 -3.81 33.06
C ASP A 217 -3.63 -3.62 31.99
N PHE A 218 -4.34 -4.70 31.64
CA PHE A 218 -5.36 -4.64 30.59
C PHE A 218 -6.57 -3.80 31.01
N ASP A 219 -6.98 -3.83 32.27
CA ASP A 219 -8.15 -3.06 32.75
C ASP A 219 -7.79 -1.58 32.84
N TRP A 220 -6.54 -1.25 33.19
CA TRP A 220 -6.01 0.11 33.11
C TRP A 220 -6.06 0.62 31.65
N LEU A 221 -5.58 -0.18 30.69
CA LEU A 221 -5.60 0.18 29.25
C LEU A 221 -7.04 0.37 28.76
N GLN A 222 -7.96 -0.51 29.14
CA GLN A 222 -9.37 -0.41 28.77
C GLN A 222 -10.02 0.88 29.27
N LYS A 223 -9.66 1.33 30.47
CA LYS A 223 -10.17 2.60 31.07
C LYS A 223 -9.67 3.86 30.34
N ARG A 224 -8.69 3.75 29.43
CA ARG A 224 -8.26 4.89 28.57
C ARG A 224 -9.25 5.16 27.43
N PHE A 225 -10.14 4.23 27.14
CA PHE A 225 -11.21 4.43 26.17
C PHE A 225 -12.47 4.92 26.87
N ALA A 226 -13.18 5.88 26.29
CA ALA A 226 -14.44 6.40 26.84
C ALA A 226 -15.50 5.29 27.03
N SER A 227 -15.40 4.20 26.27
CA SER A 227 -16.18 2.98 26.43
C SER A 227 -15.39 1.77 25.96
N PRO A 228 -15.52 0.59 26.61
CA PRO A 228 -14.89 -0.66 26.16
C PRO A 228 -15.21 -1.03 24.70
N LYS A 229 -16.35 -0.60 24.19
CA LYS A 229 -16.76 -0.78 22.79
C LYS A 229 -15.76 -0.17 21.82
N TRP A 230 -15.17 0.97 22.14
CA TRP A 230 -14.26 1.69 21.27
C TRP A 230 -12.93 0.96 21.03
N MET A 231 -12.51 0.07 21.93
CA MET A 231 -11.33 -0.78 21.71
C MET A 231 -11.47 -1.70 20.50
N THR A 232 -12.69 -2.09 20.14
CA THR A 232 -12.99 -3.03 19.05
C THR A 232 -13.71 -2.39 17.87
N THR A 233 -14.07 -1.12 17.99
CA THR A 233 -14.71 -0.36 16.93
C THR A 233 -13.65 0.09 15.91
N LYS A 234 -13.94 -0.14 14.64
CA LYS A 234 -13.10 0.33 13.53
C LYS A 234 -13.26 1.84 13.37
N GLY A 235 -12.21 2.49 12.88
CA GLY A 235 -12.28 3.91 12.54
C GLY A 235 -12.92 4.18 11.18
N PHE A 236 -12.85 5.41 10.74
CA PHE A 236 -13.38 5.87 9.45
C PHE A 236 -12.41 5.60 8.30
N THR A 237 -12.95 5.52 7.09
CA THR A 237 -12.13 5.57 5.89
C THR A 237 -11.57 6.98 5.67
N LEU A 238 -10.34 7.07 5.22
CA LEU A 238 -9.74 8.35 4.81
C LEU A 238 -10.55 9.05 3.72
N ALA A 239 -11.20 8.29 2.85
CA ALA A 239 -12.03 8.83 1.77
C ALA A 239 -13.31 9.53 2.24
N LYS A 240 -13.74 9.33 3.48
CA LYS A 240 -14.99 9.88 4.05
C LYS A 240 -14.91 10.17 5.56
N TRP A 241 -13.74 10.51 6.08
CA TRP A 241 -13.60 10.79 7.52
C TRP A 241 -14.44 11.99 7.98
N TRP A 242 -14.72 12.94 7.08
CA TRP A 242 -15.57 14.10 7.35
C TRP A 242 -16.99 13.74 7.79
N ASP A 243 -17.52 12.59 7.36
CA ASP A 243 -18.83 12.11 7.84
C ASP A 243 -18.84 11.92 9.36
N GLY A 244 -17.68 11.55 9.93
CA GLY A 244 -17.51 11.46 11.39
C GLY A 244 -17.58 12.79 12.12
N VAL A 245 -17.33 13.91 11.42
CA VAL A 245 -17.40 15.27 11.97
C VAL A 245 -18.77 15.89 11.66
N THR A 246 -19.17 15.89 10.40
CA THR A 246 -20.36 16.63 9.93
C THR A 246 -21.64 15.88 10.24
N GLN A 247 -21.62 14.56 10.32
CA GLN A 247 -22.74 13.66 10.56
C GLN A 247 -23.91 13.83 9.57
N GLU A 248 -23.61 14.29 8.35
CA GLU A 248 -24.60 14.42 7.28
C GLU A 248 -25.11 13.06 6.80
N GLU A 249 -24.23 12.04 6.84
CA GLU A 249 -24.56 10.65 6.57
C GLU A 249 -24.62 9.85 7.88
N PRO A 250 -25.51 8.87 8.00
CA PRO A 250 -25.57 8.02 9.17
C PRO A 250 -24.24 7.32 9.45
N ILE A 251 -23.69 7.53 10.62
CA ILE A 251 -22.49 6.87 11.11
C ILE A 251 -22.81 6.00 12.34
N TYR A 252 -21.90 5.09 12.67
CA TYR A 252 -22.08 4.19 13.81
C TYR A 252 -21.65 4.77 15.14
N SER A 253 -20.89 5.87 15.11
CA SER A 253 -20.52 6.60 16.31
C SER A 253 -21.70 7.40 16.84
N SER A 254 -21.96 7.31 18.12
CA SER A 254 -22.93 8.16 18.82
C SER A 254 -22.40 9.56 19.13
N SER A 255 -21.11 9.78 18.90
CA SER A 255 -20.44 11.06 19.13
C SER A 255 -19.71 11.51 17.86
N PRO A 256 -19.81 12.80 17.49
CA PRO A 256 -19.03 13.34 16.38
C PRO A 256 -17.54 13.36 16.72
N ILE A 257 -16.70 13.34 15.69
CA ILE A 257 -15.29 13.69 15.82
C ILE A 257 -15.21 15.19 16.12
N ARG A 258 -14.59 15.54 17.23
CA ARG A 258 -14.45 16.93 17.70
C ARG A 258 -13.01 17.43 17.63
N VAL A 259 -12.04 16.53 17.73
CA VAL A 259 -10.61 16.81 17.69
C VAL A 259 -9.98 16.05 16.52
N LEU A 260 -9.19 16.73 15.73
CA LEU A 260 -8.37 16.11 14.67
C LEU A 260 -6.89 16.41 14.94
N TRP A 261 -6.08 15.35 15.01
CA TRP A 261 -4.63 15.42 15.02
C TRP A 261 -4.10 14.99 13.66
N VAL A 262 -3.45 15.90 12.93
CA VAL A 262 -2.81 15.65 11.63
C VAL A 262 -1.30 15.60 11.85
N GLN A 263 -0.67 14.50 11.43
CA GLN A 263 0.77 14.30 11.60
C GLN A 263 1.34 13.61 10.36
N GLY A 264 2.32 14.24 9.71
CA GLY A 264 2.95 13.71 8.51
C GLY A 264 1.96 13.51 7.34
N ASN A 265 0.94 14.36 7.22
CA ASN A 265 -0.14 14.19 6.22
C ASN A 265 -0.60 15.51 5.61
N GLY A 266 -0.46 15.63 4.30
CA GLY A 266 -1.10 16.71 3.55
C GLY A 266 -2.59 16.45 3.39
N ILE A 267 -3.43 17.16 4.12
CA ILE A 267 -4.90 17.04 4.09
C ILE A 267 -5.48 17.29 2.69
N THR A 268 -4.78 18.05 1.86
CA THR A 268 -5.13 18.33 0.45
C THR A 268 -4.95 17.10 -0.46
N SER A 269 -4.35 16.03 0.02
CA SER A 269 -4.28 14.75 -0.68
C SER A 269 -5.58 13.95 -0.64
N ILE A 270 -6.61 14.43 0.07
CA ILE A 270 -7.92 13.80 0.22
C ILE A 270 -8.90 14.39 -0.80
N ALA A 271 -9.66 13.53 -1.48
CA ALA A 271 -10.70 13.96 -2.40
C ALA A 271 -11.80 14.78 -1.70
N GLN A 272 -12.60 15.54 -2.47
CA GLN A 272 -13.72 16.32 -1.94
C GLN A 272 -13.29 17.41 -0.95
N GLN A 273 -12.37 18.27 -1.36
CA GLN A 273 -11.79 19.31 -0.50
C GLN A 273 -12.84 20.27 0.11
N GLU A 274 -13.97 20.50 -0.55
CA GLU A 274 -15.09 21.26 0.02
C GLU A 274 -15.67 20.60 1.29
N LYS A 275 -15.84 19.27 1.26
CA LYS A 275 -16.31 18.52 2.45
C LYS A 275 -15.25 18.45 3.53
N VAL A 276 -13.99 18.36 3.14
CA VAL A 276 -12.85 18.46 4.07
C VAL A 276 -12.86 19.80 4.77
N LYS A 277 -12.95 20.91 4.03
CA LYS A 277 -13.06 22.28 4.59
C LYS A 277 -14.20 22.38 5.60
N LYS A 278 -15.42 22.00 5.18
CA LYS A 278 -16.60 22.01 6.05
C LYS A 278 -16.42 21.20 7.34
N ALA A 279 -15.71 20.07 7.26
CA ALA A 279 -15.41 19.29 8.46
C ALA A 279 -14.37 19.99 9.34
N LEU A 280 -13.31 20.54 8.77
CA LEU A 280 -12.30 21.29 9.53
C LEU A 280 -12.93 22.47 10.27
N ASP A 281 -13.85 23.20 9.64
CA ASP A 281 -14.55 24.35 10.23
C ASP A 281 -15.43 23.96 11.44
N LYS A 282 -15.92 22.70 11.50
CA LYS A 282 -16.77 22.19 12.57
C LYS A 282 -15.99 21.53 13.73
N LEU A 283 -14.70 21.30 13.60
CA LEU A 283 -13.91 20.73 14.69
C LEU A 283 -13.83 21.68 15.88
N ASP A 284 -13.78 21.17 17.10
CA ASP A 284 -13.47 21.97 18.28
C ASP A 284 -11.97 22.29 18.33
N LEU A 285 -11.11 21.34 17.92
CA LEU A 285 -9.67 21.47 17.97
C LEU A 285 -9.01 20.81 16.75
N LEU A 286 -8.10 21.52 16.10
CA LEU A 286 -7.23 21.01 15.05
C LEU A 286 -5.77 21.14 15.49
N VAL A 287 -5.07 20.02 15.57
CA VAL A 287 -3.62 19.97 15.85
C VAL A 287 -2.89 19.44 14.63
N ILE A 288 -1.86 20.14 14.21
CA ILE A 288 -1.05 19.81 13.03
C ILE A 288 0.40 19.69 13.48
N ALA A 289 0.98 18.50 13.37
CA ALA A 289 2.37 18.22 13.68
C ALA A 289 3.14 17.99 12.37
N GLU A 290 3.86 19.00 11.91
CA GLU A 290 4.51 19.03 10.60
C GLU A 290 5.79 19.91 10.63
N PRO A 291 6.78 19.63 9.75
CA PRO A 291 7.97 20.48 9.63
C PRO A 291 7.67 21.87 9.05
N PHE A 292 6.59 22.02 8.30
CA PHE A 292 6.16 23.29 7.66
C PHE A 292 4.67 23.53 7.90
N ALA A 293 4.25 24.77 7.74
CA ALA A 293 2.83 25.12 7.82
C ALA A 293 2.02 24.31 6.79
N ASN A 294 1.06 23.55 7.30
CA ASN A 294 0.25 22.61 6.51
C ASN A 294 -1.01 23.32 5.97
N GLU A 295 -1.45 22.95 4.77
CA GLU A 295 -2.63 23.51 4.13
C GLU A 295 -3.93 23.28 4.92
N ALA A 296 -3.97 22.29 5.83
CA ALA A 296 -5.12 22.13 6.71
C ALA A 296 -5.38 23.36 7.58
N ALA A 297 -4.32 24.06 7.99
CA ALA A 297 -4.42 25.28 8.80
C ALA A 297 -5.03 26.45 8.03
N ILE A 298 -4.79 26.54 6.73
CA ILE A 298 -5.29 27.65 5.89
C ILE A 298 -6.58 27.33 5.18
N LEU A 299 -6.91 26.05 5.00
CA LEU A 299 -8.16 25.65 4.34
C LEU A 299 -9.39 25.91 5.24
N THR A 300 -9.23 25.79 6.55
CA THR A 300 -10.29 26.11 7.52
C THR A 300 -10.49 27.62 7.67
N ASP A 301 -11.71 28.05 8.01
CA ASP A 301 -12.03 29.42 8.40
C ASP A 301 -12.04 29.62 9.92
N LYS A 302 -11.54 28.65 10.70
CA LYS A 302 -11.40 28.79 12.16
C LYS A 302 -10.35 29.84 12.49
N GLU A 303 -10.70 30.78 13.35
CA GLU A 303 -9.80 31.80 13.88
C GLU A 303 -9.05 31.33 15.15
N ASN A 304 -9.59 30.32 15.85
CA ASN A 304 -9.06 29.80 17.09
C ASN A 304 -9.01 28.27 17.08
N ASP A 305 -8.28 27.71 18.05
CA ASP A 305 -8.17 26.26 18.26
C ASP A 305 -7.54 25.49 17.09
N VAL A 306 -6.62 26.13 16.37
CA VAL A 306 -5.72 25.55 15.38
C VAL A 306 -4.30 25.70 15.86
N TYR A 307 -3.62 24.58 16.13
CA TYR A 307 -2.24 24.56 16.62
C TYR A 307 -1.34 23.86 15.63
N ILE A 308 -0.23 24.51 15.29
CA ILE A 308 0.85 23.93 14.48
C ILE A 308 2.01 23.63 15.42
N LEU A 309 2.41 22.37 15.50
CA LEU A 309 3.55 21.89 16.28
C LEU A 309 4.71 21.61 15.31
N PRO A 310 5.85 22.29 15.44
CA PRO A 310 6.97 22.11 14.55
C PRO A 310 7.64 20.74 14.81
N THR A 311 7.66 19.88 13.80
CA THR A 311 8.32 18.58 13.88
C THR A 311 9.69 18.58 13.21
N ALA A 312 10.58 17.74 13.71
CA ALA A 312 11.87 17.49 13.09
C ALA A 312 11.72 16.78 11.73
N SER A 313 12.64 17.09 10.84
CA SER A 313 12.74 16.43 9.54
C SER A 313 13.37 15.04 9.65
N GLN A 314 13.32 14.28 8.57
CA GLN A 314 13.94 12.95 8.47
C GLN A 314 15.48 12.95 8.65
N PHE A 315 16.15 14.09 8.50
CA PHE A 315 17.60 14.24 8.72
C PHE A 315 17.95 14.52 10.18
N GLU A 316 16.95 14.92 10.96
CA GLU A 316 17.07 15.35 12.37
C GLU A 316 16.64 14.25 13.34
N CYS A 317 16.24 13.08 12.85
CA CYS A 317 15.86 11.92 13.65
C CYS A 317 16.53 10.64 13.14
N GLU A 318 16.56 9.60 13.97
CA GLU A 318 17.08 8.29 13.59
C GLU A 318 16.09 7.17 13.90
N GLY A 319 16.29 5.99 13.30
CA GLY A 319 15.51 4.81 13.57
C GLY A 319 15.40 3.85 12.39
N SER A 320 14.60 2.83 12.56
CA SER A 320 14.33 1.85 11.51
C SER A 320 13.21 2.31 10.59
N VAL A 321 13.38 2.08 9.28
CA VAL A 321 12.35 2.31 8.25
C VAL A 321 12.17 1.05 7.42
N THR A 322 10.96 0.81 6.93
CA THR A 322 10.68 -0.34 6.07
C THR A 322 10.38 0.11 4.65
N ALA A 323 11.22 -0.30 3.72
CA ALA A 323 11.04 -0.04 2.30
C ALA A 323 9.91 -0.88 1.68
N THR A 324 9.44 -0.46 0.51
CA THR A 324 8.33 -1.11 -0.22
C THR A 324 8.56 -2.61 -0.49
N ASN A 325 9.81 -3.03 -0.58
CA ASN A 325 10.24 -4.42 -0.81
C ASN A 325 10.33 -5.26 0.48
N ARG A 326 9.76 -4.80 1.58
CA ARG A 326 9.76 -5.48 2.88
C ARG A 326 11.13 -5.52 3.59
N SER A 327 12.09 -4.74 3.11
CA SER A 327 13.40 -4.61 3.76
C SER A 327 13.37 -3.55 4.84
N ALA A 328 14.02 -3.82 5.96
CA ALA A 328 14.28 -2.83 6.98
C ALA A 328 15.65 -2.19 6.76
N GLN A 329 15.71 -0.91 7.03
CA GLN A 329 16.95 -0.12 6.98
C GLN A 329 17.07 0.70 8.27
N TRP A 330 18.28 0.89 8.74
CA TRP A 330 18.55 1.86 9.78
C TRP A 330 18.84 3.21 9.13
N ARG A 331 18.32 4.29 9.69
CA ARG A 331 18.62 5.66 9.31
C ARG A 331 19.25 6.34 10.50
N SER A 332 20.46 6.85 10.34
CA SER A 332 21.15 7.64 11.36
C SER A 332 20.77 9.11 11.26
N LYS A 333 20.67 9.77 12.39
CA LYS A 333 20.51 11.23 12.44
C LYS A 333 21.73 11.91 11.80
N VAL A 334 21.51 12.94 11.00
CA VAL A 334 22.54 13.68 10.26
C VAL A 334 22.83 15.02 10.92
N VAL A 335 21.79 15.72 11.36
CA VAL A 335 21.87 17.03 12.03
C VAL A 335 20.94 17.06 13.23
N ASP A 336 21.15 17.97 14.15
CA ASP A 336 20.24 18.21 15.27
C ASP A 336 18.99 18.96 14.80
N PRO A 337 17.84 18.77 15.48
CA PRO A 337 16.63 19.53 15.21
C PRO A 337 16.85 21.03 15.27
N LEU A 338 16.28 21.77 14.32
CA LEU A 338 16.40 23.22 14.25
C LEU A 338 15.37 23.88 15.18
N TYR A 339 15.77 24.96 15.82
CA TYR A 339 14.94 25.82 16.67
C TYR A 339 14.21 25.02 17.75
N GLU A 340 12.86 25.14 17.80
CA GLU A 340 11.99 24.47 18.78
C GLU A 340 11.44 23.15 18.26
N CYS A 341 11.88 22.69 17.08
CA CYS A 341 11.43 21.43 16.51
C CYS A 341 11.74 20.25 17.43
N LYS A 342 10.77 19.36 17.57
CA LYS A 342 10.92 18.08 18.26
C LYS A 342 10.64 16.93 17.30
N THR A 343 11.26 15.80 17.54
CA THR A 343 10.91 14.59 16.82
C THR A 343 9.47 14.15 17.17
N ASP A 344 8.83 13.40 16.28
CA ASP A 344 7.43 12.97 16.49
C ASP A 344 7.26 12.24 17.83
N GLU A 345 8.23 11.40 18.20
CA GLU A 345 8.21 10.67 19.48
C GLU A 345 8.41 11.57 20.69
N GLU A 346 9.29 12.58 20.61
CA GLU A 346 9.48 13.54 21.71
C GLU A 346 8.18 14.31 21.99
N ILE A 347 7.45 14.69 20.93
CA ILE A 347 6.12 15.30 21.07
C ILE A 347 5.19 14.35 21.82
N MET A 348 5.16 13.06 21.43
CA MET A 348 4.30 12.05 22.08
C MET A 348 4.73 11.80 23.54
N PHE A 349 6.02 11.80 23.86
CA PHE A 349 6.51 11.67 25.23
C PHE A 349 6.07 12.87 26.10
N GLU A 350 6.14 14.09 25.58
CA GLU A 350 5.68 15.27 26.32
C GLU A 350 4.17 15.23 26.57
N PHE A 351 3.36 14.80 25.59
CA PHE A 351 1.93 14.61 25.80
C PHE A 351 1.64 13.51 26.83
N ALA A 352 2.36 12.37 26.78
CA ALA A 352 2.20 11.29 27.73
C ALA A 352 2.53 11.74 29.18
N LYS A 353 3.56 12.58 29.36
CA LYS A 353 3.90 13.19 30.65
C LYS A 353 2.77 14.10 31.14
N LYS A 354 2.30 15.02 30.27
CA LYS A 354 1.22 15.96 30.64
C LYS A 354 -0.11 15.27 30.94
N PHE A 355 -0.41 14.15 30.30
CA PHE A 355 -1.59 13.33 30.55
C PHE A 355 -1.40 12.34 31.71
N GLY A 356 -0.21 12.24 32.30
CA GLY A 356 0.07 11.44 33.49
C GLY A 356 0.14 9.93 33.25
N PHE A 357 0.52 9.48 32.04
CA PHE A 357 0.68 8.06 31.72
C PHE A 357 2.01 7.73 31.01
N TYR A 358 3.02 8.58 31.21
CA TYR A 358 4.33 8.42 30.57
C TYR A 358 4.97 7.06 30.88
N ASP A 359 4.93 6.62 32.15
CA ASP A 359 5.55 5.36 32.57
C ASP A 359 4.93 4.14 31.87
N GLU A 360 3.63 4.13 31.68
CA GLU A 360 2.93 3.09 30.94
C GLU A 360 3.22 3.17 29.45
N PHE A 361 3.33 4.39 28.89
CA PHE A 361 3.57 4.63 27.48
C PHE A 361 4.95 4.10 27.04
N VAL A 362 5.97 4.31 27.83
CA VAL A 362 7.36 3.88 27.50
C VAL A 362 7.71 2.48 27.99
N ARG A 363 6.86 1.86 28.80
CA ARG A 363 7.15 0.61 29.51
C ARG A 363 7.48 -0.54 28.56
N GLY A 364 6.83 -0.62 27.39
CA GLY A 364 7.08 -1.63 26.39
C GLY A 364 8.53 -1.71 25.94
N MET A 365 9.23 -0.57 25.86
CA MET A 365 10.65 -0.50 25.50
C MET A 365 11.60 -1.04 26.59
N MET A 366 11.09 -1.21 27.82
CA MET A 366 11.85 -1.78 28.94
C MET A 366 11.55 -3.26 29.18
N MET A 367 10.65 -3.85 28.37
CA MET A 367 10.25 -5.24 28.48
C MET A 367 11.16 -6.15 27.65
N GLY A 368 11.31 -7.38 28.12
CA GLY A 368 12.00 -8.48 27.44
C GLY A 368 11.22 -9.78 27.60
N VAL A 369 11.84 -10.91 27.27
CA VAL A 369 11.23 -12.24 27.42
C VAL A 369 12.07 -13.07 28.39
N LYS A 370 11.41 -13.66 29.42
CA LYS A 370 11.99 -14.65 30.30
C LYS A 370 11.00 -15.80 30.48
N ASP A 371 11.44 -17.02 30.25
CA ASP A 371 10.62 -18.23 30.31
C ASP A 371 9.29 -18.10 29.52
N GLY A 372 9.38 -17.56 28.30
CA GLY A 372 8.24 -17.36 27.39
C GLY A 372 7.24 -16.26 27.78
N LYS A 373 7.53 -15.48 28.83
CA LYS A 373 6.66 -14.40 29.32
C LYS A 373 7.33 -13.04 29.11
N ALA A 374 6.54 -12.03 28.79
CA ALA A 374 6.99 -10.66 28.80
C ALA A 374 7.24 -10.21 30.26
N VAL A 375 8.45 -9.73 30.54
CA VAL A 375 8.85 -9.24 31.87
C VAL A 375 9.67 -7.94 31.72
N LYS A 376 9.63 -7.08 32.72
CA LYS A 376 10.50 -5.90 32.76
C LYS A 376 11.94 -6.35 32.97
N VAL A 377 12.86 -6.03 32.07
CA VAL A 377 14.26 -6.44 32.11
C VAL A 377 15.25 -5.31 32.38
N LYS A 378 14.80 -4.06 32.29
CA LYS A 378 15.59 -2.86 32.54
C LYS A 378 14.74 -1.69 33.02
N ASN A 379 15.36 -0.68 33.60
CA ASN A 379 14.65 0.50 34.15
C ASN A 379 14.74 1.74 33.27
N THR A 380 15.58 1.71 32.24
CA THR A 380 15.77 2.81 31.28
C THR A 380 15.68 2.24 29.86
N PHE A 381 15.41 3.08 28.90
CA PHE A 381 15.38 2.71 27.50
C PHE A 381 16.23 3.67 26.67
N LYS A 382 16.66 3.20 25.51
CA LYS A 382 17.33 3.99 24.48
C LYS A 382 16.44 4.03 23.25
N TRP A 383 15.98 5.22 22.91
CA TRP A 383 15.25 5.47 21.68
C TRP A 383 16.25 5.73 20.53
N PRO A 384 16.00 5.20 19.32
CA PRO A 384 14.89 4.34 18.88
C PRO A 384 15.20 2.82 18.96
N GLU A 385 16.36 2.43 19.48
CA GLU A 385 16.81 1.05 19.50
C GLU A 385 15.84 0.14 20.24
N ASP A 386 15.36 0.57 21.41
CA ASP A 386 14.47 -0.24 22.23
C ASP A 386 13.04 -0.31 21.68
N ALA A 387 12.61 0.70 20.92
CA ALA A 387 11.37 0.64 20.17
C ALA A 387 11.47 -0.41 19.04
N THR A 388 12.61 -0.46 18.34
CA THR A 388 12.87 -1.49 17.31
C THR A 388 12.88 -2.90 17.92
N ARG A 389 13.48 -3.09 19.11
CA ARG A 389 13.44 -4.38 19.84
C ARG A 389 12.04 -4.75 20.30
N GLU A 390 11.24 -3.77 20.74
CA GLU A 390 9.83 -3.98 21.07
C GLU A 390 9.06 -4.48 19.86
N ILE A 391 9.21 -3.86 18.69
CA ILE A 391 8.60 -4.29 17.42
C ILE A 391 9.00 -5.74 17.11
N ALA A 392 10.28 -6.07 17.14
CA ALA A 392 10.78 -7.42 16.87
C ALA A 392 10.21 -8.46 17.84
N ARG A 393 10.07 -8.10 19.11
CA ARG A 393 9.51 -8.97 20.15
C ARG A 393 8.04 -9.24 19.97
N ILE A 394 7.23 -8.22 19.63
CA ILE A 394 5.77 -8.30 19.64
C ILE A 394 5.20 -8.78 18.30
N ILE A 395 5.76 -8.35 17.17
CA ILE A 395 5.16 -8.61 15.86
C ILE A 395 5.62 -9.94 15.28
N LYS A 396 4.86 -11.00 15.56
CA LYS A 396 5.10 -12.35 15.05
C LYS A 396 4.38 -12.62 13.71
N THR A 397 3.23 -12.01 13.49
CA THR A 397 2.34 -12.28 12.33
C THR A 397 2.98 -12.12 10.96
N ILE A 398 3.96 -11.25 10.82
CA ILE A 398 4.71 -11.02 9.57
C ILE A 398 6.18 -11.38 9.70
N GLY A 399 6.62 -11.84 10.89
CA GLY A 399 7.97 -12.31 11.11
C GLY A 399 9.01 -11.19 11.15
N LEU A 400 8.95 -10.33 12.17
CA LEU A 400 9.94 -9.27 12.40
C LEU A 400 10.95 -9.60 13.50
N THR A 401 10.94 -10.83 14.02
CA THR A 401 11.77 -11.24 15.17
C THR A 401 13.27 -11.03 14.92
N GLY A 402 13.74 -11.23 13.69
CA GLY A 402 15.15 -11.04 13.34
C GLY A 402 15.61 -9.59 13.17
N TRP A 403 14.75 -8.62 13.35
CA TRP A 403 15.08 -7.19 13.20
C TRP A 403 15.60 -6.59 14.49
N THR A 404 16.88 -6.78 14.79
CA THR A 404 17.54 -6.11 15.90
C THR A 404 18.22 -4.82 15.43
N PRO A 405 18.31 -3.77 16.25
CA PRO A 405 19.01 -2.53 15.89
C PRO A 405 20.46 -2.76 15.47
N GLU A 406 21.15 -3.65 16.17
CA GLU A 406 22.55 -4.01 15.89
C GLU A 406 22.69 -4.60 14.49
N ARG A 407 21.78 -5.52 14.14
CA ARG A 407 21.78 -6.16 12.84
C ARG A 407 21.45 -5.19 11.71
N LEU A 408 20.47 -4.30 11.92
CA LEU A 408 20.11 -3.26 10.95
C LEU A 408 21.24 -2.24 10.75
N LYS A 409 21.93 -1.82 11.81
CA LYS A 409 23.13 -0.94 11.74
C LYS A 409 24.27 -1.63 10.99
N LYS A 410 24.53 -2.90 11.28
CA LYS A 410 25.53 -3.71 10.55
C LYS A 410 25.22 -3.77 9.04
N HIS A 411 23.94 -3.92 8.66
CA HIS A 411 23.53 -3.86 7.26
C HIS A 411 23.79 -2.49 6.62
N GLN A 412 23.53 -1.41 7.34
CA GLN A 412 23.79 -0.05 6.88
C GLN A 412 25.29 0.20 6.64
N GLU A 413 26.13 -0.22 7.57
CA GLU A 413 27.59 -0.05 7.49
C GLU A 413 28.21 -0.88 6.36
N ASN A 414 27.63 -2.04 6.06
CA ASN A 414 28.14 -3.00 5.09
C ASN A 414 27.24 -3.15 3.85
N TRP A 415 26.50 -2.13 3.45
CA TRP A 415 25.55 -2.20 2.33
C TRP A 415 26.20 -2.64 1.00
N HIS A 416 27.49 -2.38 0.80
CA HIS A 416 28.27 -2.74 -0.37
C HIS A 416 28.73 -4.21 -0.39
N MET A 417 28.54 -4.93 0.72
CA MET A 417 28.92 -6.35 0.88
C MET A 417 27.75 -7.30 0.54
N PHE A 418 26.97 -6.95 -0.46
CA PHE A 418 25.88 -7.79 -0.97
C PHE A 418 25.97 -7.92 -2.48
N ASP A 419 25.84 -9.15 -2.97
CA ASP A 419 25.77 -9.44 -4.39
C ASP A 419 24.46 -8.85 -4.99
N GLU A 420 24.57 -8.08 -6.05
CA GLU A 420 23.43 -7.38 -6.64
C GLU A 420 22.39 -8.33 -7.25
N VAL A 421 22.79 -9.50 -7.73
CA VAL A 421 21.91 -10.44 -8.46
C VAL A 421 21.20 -11.37 -7.50
N THR A 422 21.94 -11.97 -6.58
CA THR A 422 21.43 -12.95 -5.61
C THR A 422 20.93 -12.30 -4.32
N LEU A 423 21.28 -11.04 -4.08
CA LEU A 423 21.02 -10.28 -2.84
C LEU A 423 21.69 -10.90 -1.60
N LYS A 424 22.56 -11.87 -1.77
CA LYS A 424 23.27 -12.54 -0.67
C LYS A 424 24.45 -11.72 -0.20
N GLY A 425 24.64 -11.70 1.10
CA GLY A 425 25.82 -11.10 1.74
C GLY A 425 27.09 -11.89 1.47
N ILE A 426 28.21 -11.17 1.37
CA ILE A 426 29.55 -11.67 1.26
C ILE A 426 30.41 -11.17 2.42
N GLY A 427 31.54 -11.84 2.70
CA GLY A 427 32.43 -11.44 3.79
C GLY A 427 31.70 -11.34 5.13
N PRO A 428 31.75 -10.17 5.83
CA PRO A 428 31.10 -9.99 7.13
C PRO A 428 29.58 -10.12 7.10
N MET A 429 28.96 -10.07 5.91
CA MET A 429 27.52 -10.21 5.70
C MET A 429 27.09 -11.58 5.21
N ALA A 430 28.01 -12.56 5.12
CA ALA A 430 27.69 -13.92 4.71
C ALA A 430 26.57 -14.51 5.57
N GLY A 431 25.59 -15.15 4.93
CA GLY A 431 24.42 -15.70 5.60
C GLY A 431 23.24 -14.73 5.74
N GLU A 432 23.36 -13.50 5.25
CA GLU A 432 22.31 -12.47 5.26
C GLU A 432 21.78 -12.20 3.86
N TYR A 433 20.56 -11.66 3.75
CA TYR A 433 20.05 -11.02 2.53
C TYR A 433 19.99 -9.51 2.71
N TYR A 434 20.24 -8.77 1.64
CA TYR A 434 20.22 -7.31 1.64
C TYR A 434 18.93 -6.74 2.23
N GLY A 435 19.07 -5.94 3.30
CA GLY A 435 17.96 -5.23 3.96
C GLY A 435 17.04 -6.14 4.80
N LEU A 436 17.43 -7.36 5.17
CA LEU A 436 16.65 -8.25 6.05
C LEU A 436 15.15 -8.30 5.68
N PRO A 437 14.76 -8.70 4.46
CA PRO A 437 13.37 -8.65 4.04
C PRO A 437 12.51 -9.60 4.88
N TRP A 438 11.42 -9.07 5.47
CA TRP A 438 10.52 -9.94 6.23
C TRP A 438 9.73 -10.91 5.30
N PRO A 439 9.35 -12.10 5.77
CA PRO A 439 9.56 -12.71 7.09
C PRO A 439 11.02 -12.97 7.43
N CYS A 440 11.40 -12.54 8.64
CA CYS A 440 12.65 -12.83 9.30
C CYS A 440 12.29 -13.43 10.69
N TRP A 441 12.21 -14.77 10.78
CA TRP A 441 11.52 -15.47 11.85
C TRP A 441 12.30 -15.55 13.15
N THR A 442 13.63 -15.59 13.06
CA THR A 442 14.57 -15.62 14.18
C THR A 442 15.71 -14.65 13.90
N GLU A 443 16.57 -14.41 14.88
CA GLU A 443 17.74 -13.54 14.72
C GLU A 443 18.78 -14.13 13.76
N GLU A 444 18.78 -15.44 13.56
CA GLU A 444 19.67 -16.15 12.62
C GLU A 444 19.05 -16.31 11.22
N HIS A 445 17.75 -16.06 11.08
CA HIS A 445 17.09 -16.22 9.79
C HIS A 445 17.44 -15.05 8.85
N PRO A 446 17.86 -15.31 7.60
CA PRO A 446 18.39 -14.27 6.70
C PRO A 446 17.33 -13.32 6.13
N GLY A 447 16.05 -13.56 6.41
CA GLY A 447 14.93 -12.92 5.75
C GLY A 447 14.47 -13.68 4.49
N SER A 448 13.42 -13.16 3.84
CA SER A 448 12.78 -13.80 2.68
C SER A 448 12.71 -12.82 1.49
N PRO A 449 13.74 -12.76 0.64
CA PRO A 449 13.79 -11.81 -0.48
C PRO A 449 12.74 -12.11 -1.56
N VAL A 450 12.35 -13.39 -1.72
CA VAL A 450 11.31 -13.85 -2.62
C VAL A 450 10.29 -14.66 -1.85
N LEU A 451 9.09 -14.09 -1.63
CA LEU A 451 7.99 -14.80 -0.98
C LEU A 451 7.51 -15.98 -1.84
N TYR A 452 7.06 -17.03 -1.15
CA TYR A 452 6.45 -18.22 -1.78
C TYR A 452 7.42 -19.07 -2.59
N ASN A 453 8.72 -18.85 -2.44
CA ASN A 453 9.76 -19.67 -3.06
C ASN A 453 9.90 -21.00 -2.29
N ILE A 454 9.43 -22.08 -2.89
CA ILE A 454 9.53 -23.44 -2.34
C ILE A 454 10.80 -24.18 -2.81
N ASN A 455 11.62 -23.55 -3.66
CA ASN A 455 12.81 -24.15 -4.25
C ASN A 455 14.07 -23.99 -3.38
N ILE A 456 13.96 -23.21 -2.30
CA ILE A 456 15.04 -23.06 -1.30
C ILE A 456 14.53 -23.49 0.08
N PRO A 457 15.42 -23.92 1.01
CA PRO A 457 15.03 -24.28 2.37
C PRO A 457 14.39 -23.12 3.12
N ALA A 458 13.46 -23.43 4.03
CA ALA A 458 12.80 -22.42 4.87
C ALA A 458 13.80 -21.61 5.70
N LYS A 459 14.85 -22.24 6.24
CA LYS A 459 15.92 -21.58 6.99
C LYS A 459 16.77 -20.62 6.14
N GLU A 460 16.70 -20.72 4.82
CA GLU A 460 17.37 -19.85 3.86
C GLU A 460 16.40 -18.84 3.22
N GLY A 461 15.21 -18.65 3.78
CA GLY A 461 14.20 -17.71 3.30
C GLY A 461 13.10 -18.30 2.43
N GLY A 462 13.10 -19.61 2.19
CA GLY A 462 12.03 -20.31 1.46
C GLY A 462 10.71 -20.34 2.23
N MET A 463 9.59 -20.33 1.50
CA MET A 463 8.27 -20.46 2.11
C MET A 463 7.18 -20.79 1.08
N GLY A 464 6.08 -21.40 1.54
CA GLY A 464 4.88 -21.60 0.75
C GLY A 464 3.86 -20.46 0.91
N PHE A 465 2.71 -20.60 0.26
CA PHE A 465 1.57 -19.73 0.54
C PHE A 465 1.03 -20.00 1.95
N ARG A 466 0.41 -18.96 2.56
CA ARG A 466 0.04 -19.03 3.97
C ARG A 466 -1.23 -19.85 4.21
N ALA A 467 -1.16 -20.81 5.14
CA ALA A 467 -2.31 -21.58 5.61
C ALA A 467 -3.20 -20.85 6.63
N ARG A 468 -2.76 -19.71 7.15
CA ARG A 468 -3.34 -18.99 8.32
C ARG A 468 -4.80 -18.50 8.17
N PHE A 469 -5.37 -18.52 6.98
CA PHE A 469 -6.73 -18.03 6.73
C PHE A 469 -7.77 -19.15 6.61
N GLY A 470 -7.51 -20.30 7.23
CA GLY A 470 -8.30 -21.50 7.17
C GLY A 470 -7.72 -22.51 6.18
N THR A 471 -7.99 -23.77 6.44
CA THR A 471 -7.42 -24.91 5.70
C THR A 471 -8.46 -25.67 4.91
N GLU A 472 -9.74 -25.31 5.06
CA GLU A 472 -10.86 -25.96 4.37
C GLU A 472 -11.94 -24.96 3.95
N TYR A 473 -12.55 -25.22 2.80
CA TYR A 473 -13.72 -24.50 2.32
C TYR A 473 -14.68 -25.49 1.65
N LYS A 474 -15.88 -25.69 2.22
CA LYS A 474 -16.93 -26.59 1.70
C LYS A 474 -16.38 -27.98 1.36
N GLY A 475 -15.64 -28.59 2.27
CA GLY A 475 -15.03 -29.90 2.10
C GLY A 475 -13.78 -29.96 1.23
N VAL A 476 -13.33 -28.83 0.66
CA VAL A 476 -12.09 -28.76 -0.12
C VAL A 476 -10.93 -28.37 0.77
N ASN A 477 -9.91 -29.22 0.86
CA ASN A 477 -8.70 -28.93 1.58
C ASN A 477 -7.84 -27.90 0.80
N LEU A 478 -7.47 -26.81 1.48
CA LEU A 478 -6.68 -25.73 0.92
C LEU A 478 -5.18 -25.89 1.19
N LEU A 479 -4.77 -26.95 1.87
CA LEU A 479 -3.37 -27.27 2.03
C LEU A 479 -2.76 -27.73 0.71
N ALA A 480 -1.50 -27.38 0.49
CA ALA A 480 -0.75 -27.84 -0.67
C ALA A 480 -0.40 -29.33 -0.50
N GLY A 481 -0.35 -30.06 -1.60
CA GLY A 481 0.06 -31.46 -1.63
C GLY A 481 1.60 -31.62 -1.64
N PRO A 482 2.09 -32.87 -1.67
CA PRO A 482 3.52 -33.20 -1.66
C PRO A 482 4.33 -32.49 -2.76
N ALA A 483 3.77 -32.31 -3.94
CA ALA A 483 4.41 -31.60 -5.05
C ALA A 483 4.70 -30.10 -4.77
N ALA A 484 4.10 -29.54 -3.74
CA ALA A 484 4.33 -28.16 -3.32
C ALA A 484 5.18 -28.04 -2.03
N THR A 485 5.83 -29.12 -1.61
CA THR A 485 6.69 -29.15 -0.42
C THR A 485 7.94 -28.29 -0.63
N ILE A 486 8.27 -27.48 0.38
CA ILE A 486 9.48 -26.66 0.39
C ILE A 486 10.72 -27.59 0.34
N LYS A 487 11.67 -27.25 -0.51
CA LYS A 487 12.92 -28.01 -0.64
C LYS A 487 13.62 -28.17 0.71
N GLY A 488 14.00 -29.39 1.04
CA GLY A 488 14.65 -29.76 2.31
C GLY A 488 13.70 -29.84 3.51
N ALA A 489 12.38 -29.75 3.30
CA ALA A 489 11.40 -30.02 4.34
C ALA A 489 11.38 -31.48 4.74
N LYS A 490 11.31 -31.75 6.06
CA LYS A 490 11.08 -33.07 6.62
C LYS A 490 9.62 -33.50 6.61
N VAL A 491 8.72 -32.51 6.47
CA VAL A 491 7.26 -32.68 6.38
C VAL A 491 6.81 -32.35 4.97
N GLU A 492 6.19 -33.29 4.30
CA GLU A 492 5.68 -33.12 2.94
C GLU A 492 4.28 -32.51 2.91
N GLY A 493 3.97 -31.78 1.82
CA GLY A 493 2.66 -31.19 1.59
C GLY A 493 2.38 -29.97 2.44
N GLY A 494 1.10 -29.79 2.73
CA GLY A 494 0.61 -28.69 3.54
C GLY A 494 0.12 -29.18 4.91
N TYR A 495 0.04 -28.27 5.86
CA TYR A 495 -0.47 -28.55 7.21
C TYR A 495 -1.06 -27.27 7.83
N PRO A 496 -1.93 -27.43 8.85
CA PRO A 496 -2.53 -26.28 9.52
C PRO A 496 -1.49 -25.43 10.25
N GLU A 497 -1.90 -24.28 10.72
CA GLU A 497 -1.11 -23.41 11.57
C GLU A 497 -0.55 -24.18 12.79
N LEU A 498 0.74 -24.04 13.06
CA LEU A 498 1.40 -24.69 14.19
C LEU A 498 0.92 -24.11 15.53
N THR A 499 0.66 -25.01 16.47
CA THR A 499 0.30 -24.69 17.85
C THR A 499 1.13 -25.54 18.81
N LYS A 500 1.21 -25.13 20.08
CA LYS A 500 1.85 -25.92 21.14
C LYS A 500 1.32 -27.34 21.20
N ASP A 501 0.03 -27.55 20.91
CA ASP A 501 -0.65 -28.82 21.07
C ASP A 501 -0.47 -29.75 19.86
N ASN A 502 -0.14 -29.21 18.68
CA ASN A 502 0.01 -30.01 17.45
C ASN A 502 1.45 -30.10 16.91
N ILE A 503 2.37 -29.30 17.43
CA ILE A 503 3.72 -29.17 16.87
C ILE A 503 4.49 -30.51 16.88
N GLU A 504 4.43 -31.30 17.98
CA GLU A 504 5.10 -32.57 18.05
C GLU A 504 4.61 -33.53 16.96
N LYS A 505 3.30 -33.61 16.78
CA LYS A 505 2.68 -34.46 15.75
C LYS A 505 3.01 -34.00 14.34
N VAL A 506 2.90 -32.69 14.10
CA VAL A 506 3.06 -32.12 12.77
C VAL A 506 4.52 -32.15 12.31
N LEU A 507 5.46 -31.84 13.19
CA LEU A 507 6.88 -31.77 12.85
C LEU A 507 7.66 -33.07 13.18
N GLY A 508 7.03 -34.05 13.82
CA GLY A 508 7.69 -35.31 14.21
C GLY A 508 8.79 -35.14 15.26
N ILE A 509 8.64 -34.14 16.14
CA ILE A 509 9.59 -33.82 17.21
C ILE A 509 9.05 -34.22 18.58
N LYS A 510 9.93 -34.31 19.60
CA LYS A 510 9.55 -34.41 21.00
C LYS A 510 10.05 -33.18 21.74
N LEU A 511 9.14 -32.51 22.46
CA LEU A 511 9.45 -31.37 23.30
C LEU A 511 9.73 -31.79 24.73
N SER A 512 10.70 -31.17 25.36
CA SER A 512 10.96 -31.36 26.81
C SER A 512 9.79 -30.75 27.63
N PRO A 513 9.58 -31.21 28.88
CA PRO A 513 8.57 -30.60 29.76
C PRO A 513 8.73 -29.08 29.93
N LYS A 514 9.98 -28.62 30.03
CA LYS A 514 10.32 -27.20 30.16
C LYS A 514 9.91 -26.40 28.91
N GLU A 515 10.19 -26.92 27.70
CA GLU A 515 9.78 -26.28 26.46
C GLU A 515 8.26 -26.18 26.32
N LYS A 516 7.55 -27.27 26.72
CA LYS A 516 6.06 -27.23 26.76
C LYS A 516 5.51 -26.20 27.72
N GLU A 517 6.20 -25.96 28.84
CA GLU A 517 5.81 -24.94 29.83
C GLU A 517 5.99 -23.53 29.28
N ILE A 518 7.11 -23.20 28.66
CA ILE A 518 7.47 -21.84 28.22
C ILE A 518 6.90 -21.46 26.85
N MET A 519 6.53 -22.45 26.02
CA MET A 519 5.98 -22.23 24.69
C MET A 519 4.60 -21.57 24.75
N GLY A 520 4.36 -20.59 23.91
CA GLY A 520 3.05 -19.93 23.80
C GLY A 520 1.98 -20.85 23.19
N LYS A 521 0.78 -20.34 23.04
CA LYS A 521 -0.37 -21.08 22.50
C LYS A 521 -0.16 -21.50 21.04
N ASN A 522 0.35 -20.59 20.25
CA ASN A 522 0.73 -20.81 18.84
C ASN A 522 1.86 -19.83 18.47
N TRP A 523 2.40 -19.95 17.27
CA TRP A 523 3.52 -19.13 16.82
C TRP A 523 3.26 -17.61 16.89
N LYS A 524 2.01 -17.15 16.78
CA LYS A 524 1.66 -15.71 16.86
C LYS A 524 1.82 -15.12 18.26
N VAL A 525 1.78 -15.95 19.27
CA VAL A 525 1.87 -15.52 20.68
C VAL A 525 3.05 -16.20 21.40
N ASP A 526 3.84 -16.99 20.69
CA ASP A 526 5.05 -17.65 21.21
C ASP A 526 6.19 -16.64 21.32
N LEU A 527 6.32 -16.05 22.50
CA LEU A 527 7.40 -15.11 22.80
C LEU A 527 8.75 -15.82 22.97
N SER A 528 8.77 -17.14 23.24
CA SER A 528 10.01 -17.93 23.33
C SER A 528 10.65 -18.14 21.95
N GLY A 529 9.87 -18.07 20.86
CA GLY A 529 10.33 -18.33 19.51
C GLY A 529 10.54 -19.81 19.17
N LEU A 530 10.25 -20.73 20.09
CA LEU A 530 10.52 -22.16 19.91
C LEU A 530 9.74 -22.78 18.75
N ILE A 531 8.47 -22.35 18.54
CA ILE A 531 7.67 -22.86 17.43
C ILE A 531 8.30 -22.45 16.09
N ALA A 532 8.75 -21.21 15.96
CA ALA A 532 9.44 -20.75 14.76
C ALA A 532 10.76 -21.49 14.54
N LYS A 533 11.55 -21.68 15.59
CA LYS A 533 12.82 -22.42 15.54
C LYS A 533 12.62 -23.84 15.03
N TYR A 534 11.76 -24.62 15.66
CA TYR A 534 11.51 -26.01 15.26
C TYR A 534 10.91 -26.14 13.87
N ALA A 535 10.03 -25.20 13.48
CA ALA A 535 9.49 -25.17 12.13
C ALA A 535 10.59 -25.00 11.08
N LEU A 536 11.52 -24.06 11.30
CA LEU A 536 12.65 -23.83 10.38
C LEU A 536 13.63 -25.04 10.32
N GLU A 537 13.90 -25.69 11.45
CA GLU A 537 14.71 -26.91 11.52
C GLU A 537 14.05 -28.08 10.77
N ALA A 538 12.73 -28.16 10.77
CA ALA A 538 11.96 -29.12 9.98
C ALA A 538 11.79 -28.70 8.50
N GLY A 539 12.32 -27.54 8.10
CA GLY A 539 12.27 -27.05 6.73
C GLY A 539 10.94 -26.39 6.35
N VAL A 540 10.17 -25.87 7.31
CA VAL A 540 8.86 -25.25 7.07
C VAL A 540 8.70 -23.95 7.83
N VAL A 541 7.73 -23.14 7.43
CA VAL A 541 7.40 -21.89 8.13
C VAL A 541 6.26 -22.09 9.14
N PRO A 542 6.15 -21.24 10.19
CA PRO A 542 5.23 -21.46 11.30
C PRO A 542 3.76 -21.68 10.93
N TYR A 543 3.27 -21.03 9.88
CA TYR A 543 1.86 -21.15 9.44
C TYR A 543 1.65 -22.18 8.31
N GLY A 544 2.65 -22.97 7.99
CA GLY A 544 2.55 -24.05 7.01
C GLY A 544 2.44 -23.61 5.55
N ASN A 545 2.09 -24.55 4.68
CA ASN A 545 2.03 -24.38 3.24
C ASN A 545 0.59 -24.59 2.74
N ALA A 546 0.07 -23.65 1.95
CA ALA A 546 -1.29 -23.68 1.43
C ALA A 546 -1.34 -23.37 -0.06
N LYS A 547 -2.51 -23.53 -0.67
CA LYS A 547 -2.79 -23.03 -2.02
C LYS A 547 -3.09 -21.55 -2.01
N ALA A 548 -2.62 -20.81 -3.00
CA ALA A 548 -3.00 -19.43 -3.26
C ALA A 548 -4.50 -19.36 -3.60
N ARG A 549 -5.21 -18.37 -3.06
CA ARG A 549 -6.65 -18.25 -3.24
C ARG A 549 -6.99 -17.32 -4.41
N ALA A 550 -7.25 -17.87 -5.58
CA ALA A 550 -7.86 -17.12 -6.69
C ALA A 550 -9.34 -16.81 -6.39
N TYR A 551 -10.02 -17.71 -5.68
CA TYR A 551 -11.38 -17.54 -5.18
C TYR A 551 -11.38 -17.20 -3.69
N VAL A 552 -11.97 -16.06 -3.31
CA VAL A 552 -12.07 -15.57 -1.92
C VAL A 552 -13.53 -15.36 -1.55
N TRP A 553 -14.12 -16.35 -0.90
CA TRP A 553 -15.56 -16.43 -0.60
C TRP A 553 -16.10 -15.34 0.32
N THR A 554 -15.24 -14.66 1.06
CA THR A 554 -15.62 -13.57 1.99
C THR A 554 -15.73 -12.22 1.30
N PHE A 555 -15.32 -12.09 0.05
CA PHE A 555 -15.36 -10.84 -0.69
C PHE A 555 -16.67 -10.70 -1.49
N PRO A 556 -17.14 -9.47 -1.76
CA PRO A 556 -18.35 -9.24 -2.53
C PRO A 556 -18.29 -9.84 -3.94
N ASP A 557 -17.11 -9.79 -4.57
CA ASP A 557 -16.76 -10.53 -5.76
C ASP A 557 -15.73 -11.60 -5.41
N PRO A 558 -16.13 -12.87 -5.23
CA PRO A 558 -15.20 -13.95 -4.86
C PRO A 558 -14.03 -14.12 -5.81
N ILE A 559 -14.22 -13.88 -7.10
CA ILE A 559 -13.19 -13.65 -8.12
C ILE A 559 -13.25 -12.19 -8.57
N PRO A 560 -12.16 -11.59 -9.08
CA PRO A 560 -12.22 -10.25 -9.65
C PRO A 560 -13.28 -10.15 -10.75
N LYS A 561 -14.09 -9.09 -10.71
CA LYS A 561 -15.07 -8.77 -11.77
C LYS A 561 -14.90 -7.33 -12.19
N HIS A 562 -15.10 -7.09 -13.48
CA HIS A 562 -15.15 -5.72 -13.99
C HIS A 562 -16.39 -5.01 -13.48
N ARG A 563 -16.20 -3.77 -13.06
CA ARG A 563 -17.23 -2.78 -12.74
C ARG A 563 -16.74 -1.43 -13.21
N GLU A 564 -17.62 -0.68 -13.85
CA GLU A 564 -17.27 0.66 -14.32
C GLU A 564 -16.95 1.58 -13.15
N PRO A 565 -16.03 2.56 -13.32
CA PRO A 565 -15.77 3.61 -12.35
C PRO A 565 -17.04 4.38 -11.96
N LEU A 566 -17.03 5.04 -10.81
CA LEU A 566 -18.16 5.85 -10.35
C LEU A 566 -18.60 6.85 -11.41
N HIS A 567 -17.66 7.54 -12.03
CA HIS A 567 -17.86 8.38 -13.20
C HIS A 567 -17.16 7.75 -14.41
N THR A 568 -17.93 7.32 -15.39
CA THR A 568 -17.42 6.66 -16.59
C THR A 568 -17.87 7.42 -17.85
N PRO A 569 -17.01 7.55 -18.88
CA PRO A 569 -17.41 8.08 -20.18
C PRO A 569 -18.29 7.09 -20.97
N ARG A 570 -18.40 5.84 -20.52
CA ARG A 570 -19.16 4.74 -21.14
C ARG A 570 -20.33 4.33 -20.22
N TYR A 571 -21.31 5.23 -20.09
CA TYR A 571 -22.49 4.96 -19.26
C TYR A 571 -23.33 3.78 -19.77
N ASP A 572 -23.23 3.45 -21.05
CA ASP A 572 -23.77 2.22 -21.64
C ASP A 572 -23.18 0.98 -20.95
N LEU A 573 -21.88 0.97 -20.67
CA LEU A 573 -21.19 -0.12 -19.95
C LEU A 573 -21.50 -0.10 -18.45
N ALA A 574 -21.78 1.03 -17.86
CA ALA A 574 -22.19 1.11 -16.44
C ALA A 574 -23.49 0.34 -16.16
N LYS A 575 -24.39 0.25 -17.16
CA LYS A 575 -25.63 -0.56 -17.08
C LYS A 575 -25.35 -2.06 -17.08
N ILE A 576 -24.26 -2.48 -17.73
CA ILE A 576 -23.86 -3.90 -17.86
C ILE A 576 -22.94 -4.27 -16.68
N TYR A 577 -22.04 -3.39 -16.31
CA TYR A 577 -21.03 -3.54 -15.27
C TYR A 577 -21.16 -2.46 -14.19
N PRO A 578 -22.30 -2.39 -13.48
CA PRO A 578 -22.50 -1.35 -12.47
C PRO A 578 -21.50 -1.49 -11.33
N THR A 579 -21.14 -0.36 -10.69
CA THR A 579 -20.37 -0.37 -9.43
C THR A 579 -21.17 -1.09 -8.33
N TYR A 580 -20.57 -1.28 -7.15
CA TYR A 580 -21.27 -1.90 -6.02
C TYR A 580 -22.50 -1.07 -5.64
N PRO A 581 -23.61 -1.72 -5.24
CA PRO A 581 -24.77 -1.02 -4.69
C PRO A 581 -24.41 -0.37 -3.35
N ASP A 582 -25.14 0.66 -2.98
CA ASP A 582 -25.03 1.30 -1.68
C ASP A 582 -25.14 0.25 -0.56
N LYS A 583 -24.27 0.35 0.43
CA LYS A 583 -24.20 -0.58 1.54
C LYS A 583 -24.05 0.16 2.86
N LYS A 584 -24.85 -0.24 3.87
CA LYS A 584 -24.83 0.37 5.19
C LYS A 584 -23.45 0.33 5.84
N ASN A 585 -22.71 -0.80 5.70
CA ASN A 585 -21.39 -1.01 6.29
C ASN A 585 -20.40 -1.39 5.22
N GLN A 586 -19.15 -0.92 5.37
CA GLN A 586 -18.02 -1.44 4.62
C GLN A 586 -17.40 -2.66 5.31
N TYR A 587 -16.49 -3.33 4.63
CA TYR A 587 -15.79 -4.52 5.17
C TYR A 587 -14.83 -4.17 6.32
N ARG A 588 -14.15 -3.02 6.25
CA ARG A 588 -13.09 -2.62 7.19
C ARG A 588 -13.39 -1.38 8.02
N CYS A 589 -14.45 -0.66 7.71
CA CYS A 589 -14.92 0.46 8.51
C CYS A 589 -16.44 0.40 8.73
N ASP A 590 -16.90 1.19 9.68
CA ASP A 590 -18.34 1.33 10.00
C ASP A 590 -18.96 2.55 9.29
N THR A 591 -18.48 2.90 8.10
CA THR A 591 -19.06 3.95 7.27
C THR A 591 -19.95 3.37 6.16
N LYS A 592 -20.95 4.14 5.75
CA LYS A 592 -21.80 3.80 4.63
C LYS A 592 -21.01 3.82 3.34
N PHE A 593 -21.16 2.79 2.53
CA PHE A 593 -20.62 2.76 1.18
C PHE A 593 -21.64 3.33 0.20
N ILE A 594 -21.24 4.37 -0.52
CA ILE A 594 -22.04 5.02 -1.57
C ILE A 594 -21.16 5.08 -2.82
N SER A 595 -21.53 4.31 -3.82
CA SER A 595 -20.76 4.23 -5.07
C SER A 595 -21.61 3.87 -6.27
N ILE A 596 -22.93 3.99 -6.16
CA ILE A 596 -23.82 3.63 -7.26
C ILE A 596 -23.90 4.75 -8.30
N GLN A 597 -23.78 4.39 -9.57
CA GLN A 597 -23.86 5.31 -10.69
C GLN A 597 -25.35 5.61 -10.98
N LYS A 598 -25.82 6.80 -10.62
CA LYS A 598 -27.21 7.21 -10.77
C LYS A 598 -27.46 8.10 -11.99
N THR A 599 -26.40 8.77 -12.49
CA THR A 599 -26.49 9.82 -13.50
C THR A 599 -25.48 9.57 -14.61
N ASP A 600 -25.89 9.80 -15.84
CA ASP A 600 -24.99 9.84 -17.00
C ASP A 600 -24.29 11.19 -17.08
N TRP A 601 -23.13 11.28 -16.43
CA TRP A 601 -22.30 12.48 -16.45
C TRP A 601 -21.50 12.67 -17.72
N SER A 602 -21.41 11.64 -18.60
CA SER A 602 -20.55 11.69 -19.79
C SER A 602 -20.93 12.75 -20.80
N LYS A 603 -22.18 13.21 -20.79
CA LYS A 603 -22.68 14.25 -21.71
C LYS A 603 -22.23 15.66 -21.28
N GLU A 604 -22.24 15.93 -19.97
CA GLU A 604 -21.86 17.24 -19.41
C GLU A 604 -20.36 17.30 -19.12
N PHE A 605 -19.76 16.17 -18.70
CA PHE A 605 -18.36 16.04 -18.34
C PHE A 605 -17.68 14.99 -19.23
N PRO A 606 -17.43 15.28 -20.52
CA PRO A 606 -17.00 14.28 -21.49
C PRO A 606 -15.51 13.91 -21.42
N ILE A 607 -14.72 14.60 -20.60
CA ILE A 607 -13.27 14.51 -20.58
C ILE A 607 -12.83 13.64 -19.40
N ASN A 608 -12.01 12.61 -19.65
CA ASN A 608 -11.43 11.82 -18.59
C ASN A 608 -10.42 12.64 -17.78
N LEU A 609 -10.55 12.62 -16.46
CA LEU A 609 -9.63 13.24 -15.53
C LEU A 609 -8.71 12.17 -14.95
N VAL A 610 -7.40 12.30 -15.16
CA VAL A 610 -6.38 11.44 -14.57
C VAL A 610 -5.37 12.25 -13.76
N THR A 611 -4.91 11.70 -12.65
CA THR A 611 -3.96 12.37 -11.77
C THR A 611 -2.65 11.59 -11.68
N GLY A 612 -1.56 12.28 -11.37
CA GLY A 612 -0.27 11.62 -11.23
C GLY A 612 0.78 12.51 -10.59
N ARG A 613 2.03 12.08 -10.67
CA ARG A 613 3.17 12.64 -9.96
C ARG A 613 4.13 13.38 -10.89
N LEU A 614 4.83 14.37 -10.33
CA LEU A 614 6.02 15.02 -10.86
C LEU A 614 7.27 14.45 -10.15
N VAL A 615 8.42 14.46 -10.82
CA VAL A 615 9.65 13.88 -10.25
C VAL A 615 10.23 14.72 -9.12
N MET A 616 10.07 16.05 -9.20
CA MET A 616 10.63 17.01 -8.24
C MET A 616 9.84 17.10 -6.93
N TYR A 617 8.59 16.63 -6.91
CA TYR A 617 7.73 16.69 -5.72
C TYR A 617 7.42 15.30 -5.18
N SER A 618 7.31 15.16 -3.86
CA SER A 618 6.85 13.93 -3.20
C SER A 618 5.52 14.15 -2.48
N GLY A 619 4.70 13.11 -2.35
CA GLY A 619 3.40 13.19 -1.68
C GLY A 619 2.55 14.37 -2.15
N ALA A 620 1.99 15.11 -1.21
CA ALA A 620 1.24 16.34 -1.47
C ALA A 620 2.14 17.56 -1.81
N GLY A 621 3.46 17.38 -1.90
CA GLY A 621 4.41 18.46 -2.17
C GLY A 621 4.65 19.40 -0.99
N LEU A 622 4.18 19.05 0.19
CA LEU A 622 4.23 19.91 1.38
C LEU A 622 5.65 20.39 1.71
N ILE A 623 6.62 19.48 1.67
CA ILE A 623 8.02 19.80 1.98
C ILE A 623 8.67 20.53 0.81
N GLU A 624 8.54 19.99 -0.39
CA GLU A 624 9.27 20.48 -1.57
C GLU A 624 8.76 21.85 -2.05
N ARG A 625 7.48 22.16 -1.83
CA ARG A 625 6.94 23.52 -2.12
C ARG A 625 7.55 24.61 -1.24
N ASN A 626 8.13 24.22 -0.10
CA ASN A 626 8.92 25.10 0.77
C ASN A 626 10.41 25.15 0.41
N SER A 627 10.85 24.50 -0.67
CA SER A 627 12.22 24.58 -1.17
C SER A 627 12.35 25.53 -2.34
N LYS A 628 13.04 26.64 -2.12
CA LYS A 628 13.33 27.66 -3.14
C LYS A 628 13.94 27.08 -4.42
N TYR A 629 14.78 26.05 -4.30
CA TYR A 629 15.49 25.46 -5.43
C TYR A 629 14.63 24.44 -6.20
N ILE A 630 13.86 23.63 -5.48
CA ILE A 630 13.01 22.61 -6.10
C ILE A 630 11.85 23.26 -6.86
N THR A 631 11.24 24.27 -6.30
CA THR A 631 10.09 24.97 -6.92
C THR A 631 10.43 25.70 -8.22
N GLN A 632 11.70 26.06 -8.44
CA GLN A 632 12.14 26.62 -9.73
C GLN A 632 11.96 25.65 -10.91
N LEU A 633 11.92 24.34 -10.67
CA LEU A 633 11.76 23.33 -11.71
C LEU A 633 10.32 23.23 -12.23
N GLU A 634 9.34 23.50 -11.39
CA GLU A 634 7.90 23.58 -11.74
C GLU A 634 7.17 24.43 -10.69
N PRO A 635 7.15 25.75 -10.86
CA PRO A 635 6.65 26.67 -9.84
C PRO A 635 5.13 26.79 -9.78
N GLU A 636 4.41 26.34 -10.83
CA GLU A 636 2.98 26.57 -11.00
C GLU A 636 2.22 25.25 -11.21
N MET A 637 0.99 25.22 -10.68
CA MET A 637 0.05 24.15 -10.99
C MET A 637 -0.41 24.24 -12.44
N PHE A 638 -0.49 23.10 -13.12
CA PHE A 638 -0.88 22.99 -14.51
C PHE A 638 -1.76 21.77 -14.78
N ALA A 639 -2.39 21.75 -15.95
CA ALA A 639 -2.98 20.56 -16.54
C ALA A 639 -2.29 20.24 -17.88
N HIS A 640 -1.81 19.00 -18.05
CA HIS A 640 -1.48 18.54 -19.40
C HIS A 640 -2.77 18.33 -20.20
N ILE A 641 -2.84 18.99 -21.35
CA ILE A 641 -3.96 18.92 -22.28
C ILE A 641 -3.43 18.66 -23.70
N ASN A 642 -4.11 17.80 -24.45
CA ASN A 642 -3.78 17.60 -25.85
C ASN A 642 -4.16 18.87 -26.66
N PRO A 643 -3.30 19.35 -27.57
CA PRO A 643 -3.59 20.55 -28.37
C PRO A 643 -4.92 20.48 -29.13
N GLU A 644 -5.31 19.32 -29.65
CA GLU A 644 -6.57 19.14 -30.36
C GLU A 644 -7.77 19.39 -29.44
N LEU A 645 -7.72 18.89 -28.19
CA LEU A 645 -8.75 19.15 -27.19
C LEU A 645 -8.79 20.62 -26.80
N ALA A 646 -7.61 21.21 -26.55
CA ALA A 646 -7.49 22.60 -26.14
C ALA A 646 -8.08 23.56 -27.16
N TYR A 647 -7.76 23.41 -28.45
CA TYR A 647 -8.27 24.26 -29.53
C TYR A 647 -9.79 24.15 -29.70
N LYS A 648 -10.39 22.97 -29.49
CA LYS A 648 -11.86 22.81 -29.48
C LYS A 648 -12.56 23.69 -28.41
N HIS A 649 -11.84 24.03 -27.34
CA HIS A 649 -12.32 24.89 -26.25
C HIS A 649 -11.76 26.32 -26.29
N GLY A 650 -11.09 26.73 -27.37
CA GLY A 650 -10.49 28.07 -27.52
C GLY A 650 -9.34 28.35 -26.56
N ILE A 651 -8.65 27.30 -26.08
CA ILE A 651 -7.56 27.39 -25.13
C ILE A 651 -6.23 27.26 -25.86
N ASN A 652 -5.29 28.18 -25.61
CA ASN A 652 -3.91 28.12 -26.08
C ASN A 652 -2.97 27.60 -24.98
N ASP A 653 -1.74 27.24 -25.40
CA ASP A 653 -0.71 26.87 -24.46
C ASP A 653 -0.38 28.04 -23.50
N GLY A 654 -0.39 27.79 -22.21
CA GLY A 654 -0.18 28.80 -21.16
C GLY A 654 -1.44 29.56 -20.72
N ASP A 655 -2.58 29.44 -21.42
CA ASP A 655 -3.82 30.04 -20.95
C ASP A 655 -4.27 29.44 -19.60
N MET A 656 -4.92 30.27 -18.78
CA MET A 656 -5.64 29.78 -17.62
C MET A 656 -6.95 29.14 -18.04
N MET A 657 -7.33 28.04 -17.42
CA MET A 657 -8.59 27.35 -17.66
C MET A 657 -9.24 26.88 -16.38
N TRP A 658 -10.54 26.83 -16.36
CA TRP A 658 -11.34 26.20 -15.33
C TRP A 658 -11.55 24.71 -15.65
N ILE A 659 -11.47 23.88 -14.63
CA ILE A 659 -11.81 22.46 -14.68
C ILE A 659 -12.91 22.23 -13.66
N TYR A 660 -14.02 21.64 -14.08
CA TYR A 660 -15.19 21.35 -13.26
C TYR A 660 -15.38 19.84 -13.11
N SER A 661 -15.80 19.39 -11.93
CA SER A 661 -16.17 18.01 -11.65
C SER A 661 -17.70 17.82 -11.58
N PRO A 662 -18.19 16.57 -11.74
CA PRO A 662 -19.61 16.23 -11.55
C PRO A 662 -20.13 16.55 -10.14
N GLU A 663 -19.29 16.65 -9.15
CA GLU A 663 -19.63 16.99 -7.77
C GLU A 663 -19.85 18.50 -7.55
N GLY A 664 -19.67 19.32 -8.59
CA GLY A 664 -19.85 20.76 -8.52
C GLY A 664 -18.60 21.56 -8.15
N ALA A 665 -17.50 20.88 -7.81
CA ALA A 665 -16.23 21.54 -7.50
C ALA A 665 -15.50 21.99 -8.77
N LYS A 666 -14.64 22.99 -8.64
CA LYS A 666 -13.84 23.55 -9.73
C LYS A 666 -12.44 23.95 -9.29
N ILE A 667 -11.51 23.94 -10.24
CA ILE A 667 -10.14 24.48 -10.03
C ILE A 667 -9.73 25.34 -11.20
N LYS A 668 -8.85 26.31 -10.97
CA LYS A 668 -8.28 27.18 -11.98
C LYS A 668 -6.81 26.88 -12.17
N VAL A 669 -6.41 26.40 -13.34
CA VAL A 669 -5.04 25.94 -13.61
C VAL A 669 -4.55 26.40 -14.97
N LYS A 670 -3.22 26.40 -15.15
CA LYS A 670 -2.58 26.72 -16.43
C LYS A 670 -2.69 25.53 -17.38
N ALA A 671 -3.10 25.76 -18.62
CA ALA A 671 -3.04 24.76 -19.68
C ALA A 671 -1.58 24.58 -20.14
N LYS A 672 -1.12 23.33 -20.20
CA LYS A 672 0.22 22.97 -20.70
C LYS A 672 0.06 21.92 -21.78
N PHE A 673 0.36 22.27 -23.02
CA PHE A 673 0.17 21.36 -24.14
C PHE A 673 1.05 20.13 -24.05
N SER A 674 0.46 18.97 -24.27
CA SER A 674 1.19 17.70 -24.21
C SER A 674 0.51 16.60 -25.01
N TYR A 675 1.26 15.96 -25.89
CA TYR A 675 0.85 14.73 -26.59
C TYR A 675 0.96 13.47 -25.71
N SER A 676 1.42 13.62 -24.47
CA SER A 676 1.42 12.50 -23.51
C SER A 676 0.02 12.04 -23.12
N VAL A 677 -0.97 12.90 -23.28
CA VAL A 677 -2.40 12.62 -23.11
C VAL A 677 -3.11 12.64 -24.47
N SER A 678 -4.14 11.80 -24.64
CA SER A 678 -4.99 11.80 -25.83
C SER A 678 -6.06 12.89 -25.76
N PRO A 679 -6.74 13.22 -26.88
CA PRO A 679 -7.75 14.29 -26.92
C PRO A 679 -9.00 14.06 -26.06
N ASP A 680 -9.17 12.87 -25.46
CA ASP A 680 -10.30 12.50 -24.60
C ASP A 680 -10.01 12.68 -23.12
N ARG A 681 -8.82 13.23 -22.74
CA ARG A 681 -8.39 13.31 -21.34
C ARG A 681 -7.45 14.45 -21.03
N ILE A 682 -7.44 14.84 -19.73
CA ILE A 682 -6.44 15.73 -19.13
C ILE A 682 -5.72 15.06 -17.98
N PHE A 683 -4.52 15.55 -17.64
CA PHE A 683 -3.72 15.08 -16.53
C PHE A 683 -3.43 16.22 -15.56
N LEU A 684 -3.62 15.96 -14.26
CA LEU A 684 -3.29 16.88 -13.17
C LEU A 684 -2.22 16.30 -12.24
N PRO A 685 -1.16 17.05 -11.92
CA PRO A 685 -0.26 16.70 -10.81
C PRO A 685 -0.96 17.01 -9.47
N PHE A 686 -0.72 16.14 -8.45
CA PHE A 686 -1.40 16.26 -7.15
C PHE A 686 -0.55 16.89 -6.04
N HIS A 687 0.44 17.70 -6.39
CA HIS A 687 1.45 18.21 -5.45
C HIS A 687 1.20 19.65 -4.98
N PHE A 688 0.14 20.31 -5.44
CA PHE A 688 -0.10 21.71 -5.17
C PHE A 688 -1.24 21.91 -4.18
N ALA A 689 -1.18 23.00 -3.44
CA ALA A 689 -2.21 23.52 -2.56
C ALA A 689 -1.93 25.01 -2.26
N GLY A 690 -2.81 25.65 -1.50
CA GLY A 690 -2.72 27.08 -1.17
C GLY A 690 -3.70 27.95 -1.96
N ILE A 691 -4.30 27.40 -3.03
CA ILE A 691 -5.43 27.98 -3.75
C ILE A 691 -6.62 27.03 -3.63
N PHE A 692 -7.82 27.54 -3.41
CA PHE A 692 -9.04 26.76 -3.31
C PHE A 692 -10.14 27.39 -4.18
N GLU A 693 -10.57 26.68 -5.21
CA GLU A 693 -11.57 27.09 -6.19
C GLU A 693 -11.32 28.48 -6.80
N GLY A 694 -10.08 28.78 -7.12
CA GLY A 694 -9.60 30.05 -7.68
C GLY A 694 -9.29 31.13 -6.64
N LYS A 695 -9.57 30.89 -5.36
CA LYS A 695 -9.25 31.82 -4.28
C LYS A 695 -7.86 31.52 -3.72
N ASP A 696 -6.98 32.50 -3.77
CA ASP A 696 -5.67 32.45 -3.10
C ASP A 696 -5.87 32.52 -1.58
N LEU A 697 -5.27 31.59 -0.84
CA LEU A 697 -5.31 31.51 0.61
C LEU A 697 -3.95 31.83 1.24
N SER A 698 -3.00 32.36 0.49
CA SER A 698 -1.63 32.61 0.97
C SER A 698 -1.57 33.60 2.13
N ASP A 699 -2.53 34.52 2.20
CA ASP A 699 -2.68 35.48 3.31
C ASP A 699 -3.02 34.85 4.67
N LYS A 700 -3.48 33.60 4.66
CA LYS A 700 -3.77 32.84 5.89
C LYS A 700 -2.54 32.10 6.47
N TYR A 701 -1.44 32.02 5.72
CA TYR A 701 -0.21 31.49 6.29
C TYR A 701 0.38 32.48 7.31
N PRO A 702 1.02 31.98 8.37
CA PRO A 702 1.83 32.86 9.24
C PRO A 702 2.88 33.61 8.42
N GLU A 703 3.21 34.81 8.87
CA GLU A 703 4.21 35.67 8.22
C GLU A 703 5.54 34.91 7.98
N GLY A 704 6.04 34.98 6.76
CA GLY A 704 7.29 34.30 6.35
C GLY A 704 7.17 32.78 6.10
N LEU A 705 5.98 32.18 6.25
CA LEU A 705 5.78 30.73 6.09
C LEU A 705 4.99 30.38 4.81
N VAL A 706 4.75 31.30 3.91
CA VAL A 706 4.12 31.01 2.61
C VAL A 706 5.08 30.15 1.78
N PRO A 707 4.62 28.99 1.26
CA PRO A 707 5.41 28.16 0.36
C PRO A 707 5.84 28.92 -0.92
N TYR A 708 7.03 28.62 -1.45
CA TYR A 708 7.51 29.21 -2.70
C TYR A 708 6.67 28.83 -3.94
N ALA A 709 5.93 27.73 -3.87
CA ALA A 709 4.97 27.32 -4.89
C ALA A 709 3.63 27.03 -4.25
N ILE A 710 2.61 27.71 -4.72
CA ILE A 710 1.20 27.46 -4.37
C ILE A 710 0.39 27.14 -5.63
N GLY A 711 -0.77 26.54 -5.46
CA GLY A 711 -1.66 26.20 -6.55
C GLY A 711 -2.92 25.51 -6.07
N GLU A 712 -3.76 25.12 -7.01
CA GLU A 712 -4.97 24.33 -6.72
C GLU A 712 -4.62 22.88 -6.36
N SER A 713 -5.40 22.29 -5.46
CA SER A 713 -5.31 20.83 -5.25
C SER A 713 -6.07 20.09 -6.36
N ALA A 714 -5.39 19.17 -7.06
CA ALA A 714 -6.05 18.27 -8.01
C ALA A 714 -7.21 17.48 -7.38
N ASN A 715 -7.12 17.21 -6.06
CA ASN A 715 -8.12 16.43 -5.34
C ASN A 715 -9.42 17.19 -5.05
N THR A 716 -9.47 18.50 -5.27
CA THR A 716 -10.71 19.29 -5.25
C THR A 716 -11.71 18.76 -6.27
N VAL A 717 -11.24 18.37 -7.46
CA VAL A 717 -12.08 17.90 -8.58
C VAL A 717 -12.07 16.38 -8.78
N THR A 718 -11.50 15.60 -7.86
CA THR A 718 -11.60 14.13 -7.88
C THR A 718 -12.91 13.66 -7.26
N ASN A 719 -13.41 12.51 -7.72
CA ASN A 719 -14.69 11.97 -7.28
C ASN A 719 -14.66 11.40 -5.86
N TYR A 720 -15.83 11.11 -5.28
CA TYR A 720 -15.98 10.56 -3.92
C TYR A 720 -15.95 9.02 -3.87
N GLY A 721 -15.70 8.34 -4.98
CA GLY A 721 -15.62 6.89 -5.04
C GLY A 721 -14.46 6.34 -4.22
N TYR A 722 -14.64 5.14 -3.71
CA TYR A 722 -13.60 4.41 -2.98
C TYR A 722 -13.89 2.91 -3.00
N ASP A 723 -12.85 2.12 -2.80
CA ASP A 723 -12.96 0.66 -2.77
C ASP A 723 -13.72 0.16 -1.53
N ILE A 724 -14.71 -0.70 -1.74
CA ILE A 724 -15.57 -1.21 -0.65
C ILE A 724 -14.83 -2.07 0.39
N ILE A 725 -13.68 -2.64 0.05
CA ILE A 725 -12.90 -3.50 0.93
C ILE A 725 -11.75 -2.75 1.58
N THR A 726 -10.92 -2.09 0.77
CA THR A 726 -9.68 -1.44 1.20
C THR A 726 -9.88 0.01 1.59
N GLN A 727 -10.98 0.63 1.14
CA GLN A 727 -11.34 2.03 1.39
C GLN A 727 -10.40 3.03 0.69
N ILE A 728 -9.60 2.58 -0.25
CA ILE A 728 -8.73 3.45 -1.06
C ILE A 728 -9.59 4.34 -1.94
N PRO A 729 -9.39 5.68 -1.96
CA PRO A 729 -10.13 6.60 -2.82
C PRO A 729 -9.94 6.32 -4.32
N GLU A 730 -10.98 6.57 -5.12
CA GLU A 730 -10.94 6.50 -6.60
C GLU A 730 -10.47 7.83 -7.18
N THR A 731 -9.16 8.05 -7.22
CA THR A 731 -8.58 9.30 -7.74
C THR A 731 -7.92 9.14 -9.11
N LYS A 732 -8.02 7.96 -9.74
CA LYS A 732 -7.39 7.63 -11.02
C LYS A 732 -8.38 7.45 -12.17
N ALA A 733 -9.67 7.55 -11.91
CA ALA A 733 -10.72 7.57 -12.91
C ALA A 733 -11.77 8.59 -12.52
N GLY A 734 -11.87 9.68 -13.26
CA GLY A 734 -12.85 10.74 -13.07
C GLY A 734 -13.27 11.35 -14.39
N LEU A 735 -14.29 12.15 -14.37
CA LEU A 735 -14.74 12.98 -15.50
C LEU A 735 -14.64 14.46 -15.16
N CYS A 736 -14.45 15.28 -16.17
CA CYS A 736 -14.46 16.74 -16.05
C CYS A 736 -14.95 17.41 -17.33
N ARG A 737 -15.29 18.71 -17.20
CA ARG A 737 -15.40 19.64 -18.31
C ARG A 737 -14.41 20.78 -18.11
N ILE A 738 -14.04 21.44 -19.19
CA ILE A 738 -13.07 22.53 -19.19
C ILE A 738 -13.63 23.76 -19.88
N GLU A 739 -13.21 24.93 -19.42
CA GLU A 739 -13.55 26.22 -20.01
C GLU A 739 -12.33 27.15 -19.93
N LYS A 740 -12.15 28.02 -20.92
CA LYS A 740 -11.14 29.08 -20.83
C LYS A 740 -11.51 30.03 -19.68
N ALA A 741 -10.53 30.42 -18.83
CA ALA A 741 -10.75 31.24 -17.65
C ALA A 741 -10.77 32.75 -17.99
#